data_dffe73a487a70205625a74ff7d6720fc
#
_entry.id   dffe73a487a70205625a74ff7d6720fc
#
_cell.length_a   1.000
_cell.length_b   1.000
_cell.length_c   1.000
_cell.angle_alpha   90.00
_cell.angle_beta   90.00
_cell.angle_gamma   90.00
#
_symmetry.space_group_name_H-M   'P 1'
#
loop_
_entity.id
_entity.type
_entity.pdbx_description
1 polymer ?
#
loop_
_entity_poly.entity_id
_entity_poly.type
_entity_poly.pdbx_seq_one_letter_code
_entity_poly.pdbx_strand_id
1 'polypeptide(L)'
;MAMEKLIVKGARAHNLKNIDVTIPRDKLVVLTGLSGSGKSSLAFDTIYAEGQRRYVESLSAYARQFLGQMDKPDVDAIEGLSPAISIDQKTTSRNPRSTVGTVTEIYDYLRLMFARVGHPTCPIHGIEISSQTIEQMVDRILEFPERTKMQILAPIVSGRKGAHVKVFEDIKKQGFVRVRVDGEMLDLSDEIELEKNKKHSIEVVVDRIVVKEGVSSRVADSLETALGLGGGKVIVDVIGEEELLFSENHACPHCGFSIGELEPRMFSFNSPFGACPQCDGLGSKLEVDVDLVIPNKDLTLKQHAIAPWEPTSSQYYPQLLEAVCDHYGIDMNIPVIDIPKHQMDKILYGSDREKIYFRYENDFGQIREGHIEFEGVLRNVERRYKETSSDYIREQMEKYMGQQPCPACKGYRLKPESLAVLISGRHIAQITDLSIEEAHQFFSGLHLSDKEMQIARLIFREISERLGFLINVGLDYLTLSRTAGTLSGGEAQRIRLATQIGSRLTGVLYILDEPSIGLHQRDNDRLIGTLQNMRDIGNTLIVVEHDEDTMLAADYLIDIGPGAGVHGGEVVSAGTPEEVMADPNSLTGQYLSGKKFIPLPLERRKSDGRFLEIKGASENNLKNVNVKIPLGMFIAVTGVSGSGKSTLINEILHKSLAQKLHHAKTKPGEHKSIKGIDYLEKVIDIDQSPIGRTPRSNPATYTGVFDDIRDVFATTNEAKVRGYKKGRFSFNVKGGRCEACRGDGIIKIEMHFLPDVYVPCEVCHGKRYNRETLEVKYKGKNIADILDMTVEASVQFFENIPKISRKLQTILDVGLGYIKLGQPATTLSGGEAQRVKLASELHRRSTGKSFYILDEPTTGLHVDDISRLLVVLQRLVENGDTVLVIEHNLDVIKAADYLIDLGPEGGDKGGTIVATGTPEKVAEVPESYTGKYLKPILERDRLRMKKQIDEKEMIAKS
;
A
#
# COMPACT_ATOMS: atom_id res chain seq x y z
N MET A 1 3.42 28.55 -35.34
CA MET A 1 2.10 28.44 -34.70
C MET A 1 2.10 27.12 -33.94
N ALA A 2 1.83 27.14 -32.65
CA ALA A 2 1.63 25.89 -31.93
C ALA A 2 0.37 25.22 -32.49
N MET A 3 0.41 23.91 -32.78
CA MET A 3 -0.77 23.16 -33.18
C MET A 3 -1.81 23.19 -32.05
N GLU A 4 -3.01 23.67 -32.34
CA GLU A 4 -4.12 23.76 -31.36
C GLU A 4 -4.78 22.41 -31.06
N LYS A 5 -4.38 21.35 -31.77
CA LYS A 5 -5.02 20.04 -31.73
C LYS A 5 -3.97 18.93 -31.73
N LEU A 6 -4.24 17.87 -31.01
CA LEU A 6 -3.59 16.56 -31.12
C LEU A 6 -4.42 15.70 -32.07
N ILE A 7 -3.81 15.21 -33.14
CA ILE A 7 -4.50 14.44 -34.19
C ILE A 7 -3.89 13.04 -34.23
N VAL A 8 -4.70 12.04 -33.92
CA VAL A 8 -4.36 10.62 -34.02
C VAL A 8 -4.98 10.07 -35.30
N LYS A 9 -4.20 9.42 -36.16
CA LYS A 9 -4.65 8.83 -37.42
C LYS A 9 -4.36 7.34 -37.45
N GLY A 10 -5.38 6.55 -37.76
CA GLY A 10 -5.23 5.12 -37.99
C GLY A 10 -4.82 4.33 -36.76
N ALA A 11 -5.38 4.58 -35.57
CA ALA A 11 -5.08 3.81 -34.36
C ALA A 11 -5.73 2.43 -34.41
N ARG A 12 -4.89 1.38 -34.23
CA ARG A 12 -5.29 -0.05 -34.34
C ARG A 12 -4.83 -0.88 -33.14
N ALA A 13 -4.35 -0.26 -32.09
CA ALA A 13 -3.89 -0.96 -30.89
C ALA A 13 -5.04 -1.80 -30.26
N HIS A 14 -4.78 -3.07 -29.99
CA HIS A 14 -5.73 -4.04 -29.40
C HIS A 14 -7.05 -4.17 -30.18
N ASN A 15 -8.15 -3.63 -29.65
CA ASN A 15 -9.48 -3.69 -30.27
C ASN A 15 -9.88 -2.44 -31.05
N LEU A 16 -9.01 -1.44 -31.19
CA LEU A 16 -9.28 -0.22 -31.94
C LEU A 16 -9.39 -0.53 -33.46
N LYS A 17 -10.45 -0.02 -34.09
CA LYS A 17 -10.81 -0.30 -35.48
C LYS A 17 -10.33 0.74 -36.46
N ASN A 18 -9.01 1.02 -36.51
CA ASN A 18 -8.39 2.00 -37.41
C ASN A 18 -9.03 3.37 -37.26
N ILE A 19 -9.10 3.88 -36.03
CA ILE A 19 -9.81 5.11 -35.73
C ILE A 19 -8.95 6.36 -35.91
N ASP A 20 -9.61 7.43 -36.34
CA ASP A 20 -9.05 8.78 -36.38
C ASP A 20 -9.70 9.61 -35.27
N VAL A 21 -8.87 10.28 -34.47
CA VAL A 21 -9.34 11.07 -33.33
C VAL A 21 -8.65 12.43 -33.30
N THR A 22 -9.43 13.49 -33.12
CA THR A 22 -8.93 14.85 -32.93
C THR A 22 -9.22 15.30 -31.51
N ILE A 23 -8.20 15.65 -30.77
CA ILE A 23 -8.26 16.05 -29.36
C ILE A 23 -7.82 17.53 -29.26
N PRO A 24 -8.63 18.42 -28.69
CA PRO A 24 -8.23 19.81 -28.46
C PRO A 24 -7.13 19.89 -27.41
N ARG A 25 -6.14 20.79 -27.62
CA ARG A 25 -5.07 21.03 -26.64
C ARG A 25 -5.50 22.06 -25.60
N ASP A 26 -4.79 22.07 -24.47
CA ASP A 26 -5.01 22.97 -23.33
C ASP A 26 -6.47 22.88 -22.81
N LYS A 27 -6.99 21.63 -22.81
CA LYS A 27 -8.34 21.26 -22.42
C LYS A 27 -8.34 20.05 -21.52
N LEU A 28 -9.40 19.94 -20.71
CA LEU A 28 -9.74 18.72 -19.99
C LEU A 28 -10.61 17.84 -20.90
N VAL A 29 -10.01 16.78 -21.40
CA VAL A 29 -10.64 15.82 -22.31
C VAL A 29 -10.92 14.52 -21.58
N VAL A 30 -12.15 14.05 -21.58
CA VAL A 30 -12.51 12.77 -20.96
C VAL A 30 -12.80 11.72 -22.03
N LEU A 31 -12.14 10.57 -21.91
CA LEU A 31 -12.43 9.36 -22.69
C LEU A 31 -13.38 8.48 -21.88
N THR A 32 -14.56 8.21 -22.44
CA THR A 32 -15.59 7.42 -21.79
C THR A 32 -16.08 6.28 -22.67
N GLY A 33 -16.99 5.44 -22.15
CA GLY A 33 -17.57 4.28 -22.84
C GLY A 33 -17.54 3.03 -21.99
N LEU A 34 -18.10 1.91 -22.48
CA LEU A 34 -18.18 0.64 -21.76
C LEU A 34 -16.80 0.10 -21.33
N SER A 35 -16.78 -0.75 -20.29
CA SER A 35 -15.57 -1.51 -19.95
C SER A 35 -15.13 -2.38 -21.11
N GLY A 36 -13.82 -2.34 -21.45
CA GLY A 36 -13.29 -3.06 -22.62
C GLY A 36 -13.62 -2.46 -23.99
N SER A 37 -14.13 -1.22 -24.06
CA SER A 37 -14.44 -0.55 -25.34
C SER A 37 -13.21 -0.05 -26.11
N GLY A 38 -12.02 0.05 -25.48
CA GLY A 38 -10.78 0.51 -26.10
C GLY A 38 -10.25 1.85 -25.60
N LYS A 39 -10.83 2.44 -24.54
CA LYS A 39 -10.40 3.71 -23.95
C LYS A 39 -8.91 3.72 -23.56
N SER A 40 -8.51 2.76 -22.75
CA SER A 40 -7.13 2.65 -22.30
C SER A 40 -6.17 2.30 -23.43
N SER A 41 -6.62 1.55 -24.45
CA SER A 41 -5.85 1.28 -25.66
C SER A 41 -5.53 2.54 -26.45
N LEU A 42 -6.48 3.49 -26.54
CA LEU A 42 -6.25 4.78 -27.17
C LEU A 42 -5.34 5.67 -26.29
N ALA A 43 -5.66 5.81 -24.99
CA ALA A 43 -4.96 6.74 -24.10
C ALA A 43 -3.52 6.30 -23.83
N PHE A 44 -3.34 5.05 -23.37
CA PHE A 44 -2.06 4.55 -22.86
C PHE A 44 -1.26 3.80 -23.94
N ASP A 45 -1.86 2.81 -24.61
CA ASP A 45 -1.14 1.95 -25.56
C ASP A 45 -0.89 2.65 -26.91
N THR A 46 -1.58 3.76 -27.20
CA THR A 46 -1.39 4.55 -28.43
C THR A 46 -0.77 5.90 -28.16
N ILE A 47 -1.47 6.83 -27.48
CA ILE A 47 -1.03 8.23 -27.34
C ILE A 47 0.17 8.34 -26.40
N TYR A 48 0.07 7.77 -25.19
CA TYR A 48 1.17 7.82 -24.24
C TYR A 48 2.39 7.05 -24.72
N ALA A 49 2.19 5.83 -25.26
CA ALA A 49 3.27 4.99 -25.75
C ALA A 49 4.09 5.70 -26.86
N GLU A 50 3.42 6.37 -27.81
CA GLU A 50 4.10 7.15 -28.84
C GLU A 50 4.81 8.38 -28.27
N GLY A 51 4.19 9.08 -27.30
CA GLY A 51 4.80 10.22 -26.61
C GLY A 51 6.08 9.82 -25.88
N GLN A 52 6.05 8.72 -25.14
CA GLN A 52 7.20 8.19 -24.43
C GLN A 52 8.29 7.69 -25.40
N ARG A 53 7.90 6.99 -26.47
CA ARG A 53 8.82 6.54 -27.53
C ARG A 53 9.60 7.70 -28.14
N ARG A 54 8.93 8.78 -28.54
CA ARG A 54 9.56 9.99 -29.09
C ARG A 54 10.49 10.66 -28.09
N TYR A 55 10.08 10.70 -26.83
CA TYR A 55 10.93 11.25 -25.76
C TYR A 55 12.22 10.43 -25.60
N VAL A 56 12.11 9.10 -25.48
CA VAL A 56 13.27 8.21 -25.37
C VAL A 56 14.17 8.29 -26.59
N GLU A 57 13.61 8.39 -27.81
CA GLU A 57 14.40 8.56 -29.04
C GLU A 57 15.18 9.89 -29.09
N SER A 58 14.68 10.92 -28.40
CA SER A 58 15.38 12.22 -28.31
C SER A 58 16.57 12.19 -27.38
N LEU A 59 16.71 11.17 -26.54
CA LEU A 59 17.81 11.04 -25.57
C LEU A 59 19.09 10.54 -26.24
N SER A 60 20.22 10.70 -25.53
CA SER A 60 21.52 10.20 -26.00
C SER A 60 21.52 8.68 -26.20
N ALA A 61 22.37 8.17 -27.10
CA ALA A 61 22.51 6.72 -27.34
C ALA A 61 22.80 5.93 -26.04
N TYR A 62 23.59 6.54 -25.13
CA TYR A 62 23.88 5.96 -23.83
C TYR A 62 22.62 5.82 -22.95
N ALA A 63 21.80 6.86 -22.83
CA ALA A 63 20.56 6.81 -22.05
C ALA A 63 19.56 5.80 -22.65
N ARG A 64 19.49 5.68 -23.97
CA ARG A 64 18.62 4.69 -24.65
C ARG A 64 19.01 3.24 -24.34
N GLN A 65 20.29 2.93 -24.13
CA GLN A 65 20.73 1.58 -23.72
C GLN A 65 20.15 1.14 -22.37
N PHE A 66 19.94 2.09 -21.45
CA PHE A 66 19.35 1.80 -20.12
C PHE A 66 17.82 1.75 -20.14
N LEU A 67 17.17 2.54 -21.00
CA LEU A 67 15.70 2.63 -21.05
C LEU A 67 15.06 1.57 -21.94
N GLY A 68 15.86 0.85 -22.75
CA GLY A 68 15.37 -0.13 -23.70
C GLY A 68 14.78 0.51 -24.97
N GLN A 69 14.59 -0.33 -25.98
CA GLN A 69 13.90 0.07 -27.22
C GLN A 69 12.41 -0.12 -27.01
N MET A 70 11.63 0.93 -27.18
CA MET A 70 10.17 0.86 -27.10
C MET A 70 9.58 0.47 -28.45
N ASP A 71 8.64 -0.45 -28.46
CA ASP A 71 7.89 -0.82 -29.65
C ASP A 71 7.04 0.37 -30.12
N LYS A 72 6.99 0.54 -31.43
CA LYS A 72 6.11 1.55 -32.02
C LYS A 72 4.66 1.08 -31.89
N PRO A 73 3.76 1.91 -31.33
CA PRO A 73 2.35 1.56 -31.28
C PRO A 73 1.78 1.44 -32.71
N ASP A 74 0.74 0.60 -32.83
CA ASP A 74 0.06 0.39 -34.12
C ASP A 74 -0.85 1.60 -34.44
N VAL A 75 -0.21 2.61 -35.02
CA VAL A 75 -0.84 3.88 -35.41
C VAL A 75 -0.12 4.44 -36.63
N ASP A 76 -0.88 5.03 -37.57
CA ASP A 76 -0.28 5.63 -38.76
C ASP A 76 0.53 6.88 -38.43
N ALA A 77 -0.08 7.83 -37.73
CA ALA A 77 0.58 9.06 -37.30
C ALA A 77 -0.09 9.71 -36.09
N ILE A 78 0.70 10.39 -35.25
CA ILE A 78 0.20 11.31 -34.23
C ILE A 78 0.87 12.67 -34.41
N GLU A 79 0.07 13.70 -34.66
CA GLU A 79 0.50 15.09 -34.87
C GLU A 79 0.15 15.94 -33.66
N GLY A 80 0.95 16.94 -33.32
CA GLY A 80 0.69 17.87 -32.20
C GLY A 80 0.95 17.30 -30.81
N LEU A 81 1.71 16.19 -30.70
CA LEU A 81 2.00 15.53 -29.44
C LEU A 81 2.98 16.35 -28.60
N SER A 82 2.61 16.66 -27.37
CA SER A 82 3.47 17.24 -26.32
C SER A 82 4.19 16.15 -25.52
N PRO A 83 5.23 16.51 -24.71
CA PRO A 83 5.75 15.57 -23.71
C PRO A 83 4.63 14.99 -22.87
N ALA A 84 4.55 13.66 -22.78
CA ALA A 84 3.45 12.97 -22.15
C ALA A 84 3.85 12.38 -20.80
N ILE A 85 3.00 12.56 -19.79
CA ILE A 85 3.15 11.99 -18.44
C ILE A 85 1.90 11.14 -18.15
N SER A 86 2.13 9.87 -17.77
CA SER A 86 1.07 8.96 -17.36
C SER A 86 0.95 8.88 -15.84
N ILE A 87 -0.27 8.90 -15.35
CA ILE A 87 -0.63 8.68 -13.95
C ILE A 87 -1.60 7.52 -13.87
N ASP A 88 -1.06 6.31 -13.85
CA ASP A 88 -1.82 5.05 -13.79
C ASP A 88 -1.99 4.52 -12.36
N GLN A 89 -2.85 3.51 -12.19
CA GLN A 89 -3.09 2.85 -10.90
C GLN A 89 -2.05 1.78 -10.56
N LYS A 90 -1.29 1.31 -11.54
CA LYS A 90 -0.41 0.16 -11.40
C LYS A 90 0.87 0.54 -10.68
N THR A 91 1.12 0.08 -9.53
CA THR A 91 2.37 0.08 -8.74
C THR A 91 2.37 0.96 -7.49
N THR A 92 1.97 0.36 -6.39
CA THR A 92 2.50 0.77 -5.09
C THR A 92 3.93 0.23 -4.95
N SER A 93 4.87 1.09 -4.61
CA SER A 93 6.24 0.64 -4.28
C SER A 93 6.19 -0.29 -3.08
N ARG A 94 6.71 -1.51 -3.22
CA ARG A 94 6.85 -2.47 -2.10
C ARG A 94 8.06 -2.18 -1.21
N ASN A 95 8.81 -1.13 -1.49
CA ASN A 95 9.97 -0.76 -0.70
C ASN A 95 9.52 -0.20 0.67
N PRO A 96 9.86 -0.84 1.80
CA PRO A 96 9.45 -0.40 3.13
C PRO A 96 10.07 0.95 3.55
N ARG A 97 11.07 1.42 2.81
CA ARG A 97 11.69 2.74 3.00
C ARG A 97 10.99 3.87 2.25
N SER A 98 10.09 3.55 1.32
CA SER A 98 9.28 4.56 0.63
C SER A 98 8.11 4.96 1.52
N THR A 99 8.00 6.24 1.84
CA THR A 99 6.91 6.84 2.62
C THR A 99 6.20 7.92 1.79
N VAL A 100 5.01 8.33 2.21
CA VAL A 100 4.32 9.47 1.60
C VAL A 100 5.24 10.69 1.53
N GLY A 101 5.91 11.02 2.63
CA GLY A 101 6.84 12.16 2.69
C GLY A 101 8.02 12.07 1.71
N THR A 102 8.56 10.86 1.47
CA THR A 102 9.68 10.68 0.52
C THR A 102 9.22 10.68 -0.93
N VAL A 103 8.04 10.13 -1.23
CA VAL A 103 7.48 10.11 -2.60
C VAL A 103 7.05 11.50 -3.05
N THR A 104 6.57 12.33 -2.11
CA THR A 104 6.16 13.73 -2.37
C THR A 104 7.31 14.73 -2.28
N GLU A 105 8.53 14.25 -1.97
CA GLU A 105 9.73 15.07 -1.73
C GLU A 105 9.63 16.02 -0.52
N ILE A 106 8.49 16.04 0.19
CA ILE A 106 8.31 16.89 1.38
C ILE A 106 9.37 16.56 2.43
N TYR A 107 9.72 15.28 2.58
CA TYR A 107 10.73 14.84 3.53
C TYR A 107 12.11 15.43 3.24
N ASP A 108 12.47 15.66 1.97
CA ASP A 108 13.74 16.26 1.59
C ASP A 108 13.80 17.73 1.99
N TYR A 109 12.71 18.46 1.85
CA TYR A 109 12.60 19.84 2.37
C TYR A 109 12.59 19.89 3.89
N LEU A 110 11.94 18.94 4.58
CA LEU A 110 11.99 18.83 6.03
C LEU A 110 13.42 18.62 6.53
N ARG A 111 14.17 17.69 5.92
CA ARG A 111 15.59 17.47 6.27
C ARG A 111 16.43 18.75 6.13
N LEU A 112 16.22 19.48 5.05
CA LEU A 112 16.91 20.74 4.82
C LEU A 112 16.51 21.80 5.86
N MET A 113 15.23 21.89 6.21
CA MET A 113 14.71 22.81 7.21
C MET A 113 15.31 22.52 8.59
N PHE A 114 15.29 21.25 9.04
CA PHE A 114 15.89 20.86 10.32
C PHE A 114 17.39 21.10 10.39
N ALA A 115 18.11 20.94 9.28
CA ALA A 115 19.54 21.25 9.23
C ALA A 115 19.86 22.74 9.28
N ARG A 116 18.92 23.63 8.93
CA ARG A 116 19.17 25.08 8.81
C ARG A 116 18.61 25.90 9.97
N VAL A 117 17.42 25.51 10.47
CA VAL A 117 16.70 26.24 11.52
C VAL A 117 16.31 25.35 12.70
N GLY A 118 16.78 24.12 12.76
CA GLY A 118 16.53 23.23 13.88
C GLY A 118 17.38 23.57 15.10
N HIS A 119 16.79 23.47 16.29
CA HIS A 119 17.42 23.73 17.59
C HIS A 119 17.86 22.44 18.25
N PRO A 120 19.16 22.14 18.31
CA PRO A 120 19.67 21.00 19.06
C PRO A 120 19.30 21.09 20.53
N THR A 121 18.73 20.02 21.05
CA THR A 121 18.24 19.96 22.43
C THR A 121 18.73 18.70 23.12
N CYS A 122 19.14 18.77 24.37
CA CYS A 122 19.54 17.59 25.12
C CYS A 122 18.32 16.70 25.43
N PRO A 123 18.27 15.42 24.99
CA PRO A 123 17.12 14.55 25.21
C PRO A 123 16.92 14.15 26.67
N ILE A 124 17.96 14.33 27.52
CA ILE A 124 17.92 13.98 28.94
C ILE A 124 17.50 15.21 29.79
N HIS A 125 18.05 16.37 29.49
CA HIS A 125 17.86 17.58 30.30
C HIS A 125 16.86 18.58 29.71
N GLY A 126 16.45 18.40 28.43
CA GLY A 126 15.50 19.30 27.76
C GLY A 126 16.03 20.73 27.50
N ILE A 127 17.33 20.97 27.68
CA ILE A 127 17.95 22.27 27.41
C ILE A 127 18.45 22.34 25.97
N GLU A 128 18.35 23.55 25.40
CA GLU A 128 18.96 23.84 24.11
C GLU A 128 20.48 23.82 24.24
N ILE A 129 21.14 23.13 23.27
CA ILE A 129 22.59 23.02 23.24
C ILE A 129 23.12 23.79 22.03
N SER A 130 24.03 24.71 22.27
CA SER A 130 24.66 25.53 21.23
C SER A 130 26.12 25.16 21.04
N SER A 131 26.65 25.38 19.85
CA SER A 131 28.07 25.40 19.62
C SER A 131 28.64 26.73 20.10
N GLN A 132 29.84 26.72 20.66
CA GLN A 132 30.53 27.91 21.13
C GLN A 132 31.76 28.17 20.26
N THR A 133 31.93 29.37 19.80
CA THR A 133 33.18 29.77 19.15
C THR A 133 34.30 29.93 20.16
N ILE A 134 35.54 29.82 19.72
CA ILE A 134 36.72 30.02 20.57
C ILE A 134 36.68 31.41 21.25
N GLU A 135 36.22 32.42 20.51
CA GLU A 135 36.08 33.79 21.06
C GLU A 135 35.07 33.83 22.24
N GLN A 136 33.91 33.17 22.08
CA GLN A 136 32.90 33.09 23.14
C GLN A 136 33.42 32.30 24.36
N MET A 137 34.21 31.26 24.15
CA MET A 137 34.83 30.51 25.24
C MET A 137 35.87 31.35 25.96
N VAL A 138 36.68 32.11 25.22
CA VAL A 138 37.66 33.06 25.80
C VAL A 138 36.97 34.12 26.60
N ASP A 139 35.91 34.75 26.07
CA ASP A 139 35.14 35.80 26.77
C ASP A 139 34.57 35.24 28.08
N ARG A 140 34.00 34.05 28.05
CA ARG A 140 33.46 33.40 29.25
C ARG A 140 34.51 33.07 30.31
N ILE A 141 35.72 32.69 29.87
CA ILE A 141 36.84 32.42 30.79
C ILE A 141 37.36 33.73 31.40
N LEU A 142 37.34 34.82 30.65
CA LEU A 142 37.82 36.14 31.12
C LEU A 142 36.78 36.86 32.02
N GLU A 143 35.55 36.39 32.12
CA GLU A 143 34.55 36.87 33.10
C GLU A 143 34.91 36.51 34.55
N PHE A 144 35.79 35.51 34.75
CA PHE A 144 36.27 35.18 36.10
C PHE A 144 37.16 36.25 36.69
N PRO A 145 37.14 36.40 38.04
CA PRO A 145 37.95 37.41 38.73
C PRO A 145 39.45 37.29 38.41
N GLU A 146 40.15 38.43 38.40
CA GLU A 146 41.63 38.42 38.30
C GLU A 146 42.27 37.52 39.37
N ARG A 147 43.36 36.79 38.94
CA ARG A 147 44.10 35.77 39.70
C ARG A 147 43.37 34.46 39.90
N THR A 148 42.21 34.20 39.30
CA THR A 148 41.61 32.88 39.28
C THR A 148 42.53 31.91 38.53
N LYS A 149 42.84 30.79 39.16
CA LYS A 149 43.66 29.72 38.59
C LYS A 149 42.79 28.69 37.95
N MET A 150 43.11 28.30 36.71
CA MET A 150 42.38 27.31 35.96
C MET A 150 43.28 26.38 35.12
N GLN A 151 42.78 25.23 34.77
CA GLN A 151 43.46 24.27 33.87
C GLN A 151 42.58 23.99 32.65
N ILE A 152 43.19 24.01 31.49
CA ILE A 152 42.55 23.67 30.23
C ILE A 152 42.87 22.19 29.93
N LEU A 153 41.84 21.37 29.87
CA LEU A 153 41.91 19.92 29.75
C LEU A 153 41.27 19.49 28.44
N ALA A 154 41.94 18.58 27.74
CA ALA A 154 41.38 17.95 26.53
C ALA A 154 40.90 16.53 26.87
N PRO A 155 39.59 16.21 26.79
CA PRO A 155 39.05 14.87 27.05
C PRO A 155 39.34 13.94 25.87
N ILE A 156 40.25 12.97 26.07
CA ILE A 156 40.65 11.99 25.04
C ILE A 156 39.84 10.71 25.15
N VAL A 157 39.59 10.23 26.39
CA VAL A 157 38.81 9.04 26.67
C VAL A 157 37.74 9.41 27.70
N SER A 158 36.48 9.12 27.39
CA SER A 158 35.34 9.35 28.27
C SER A 158 34.62 8.04 28.55
N GLY A 159 34.77 7.51 29.77
CA GLY A 159 34.02 6.34 30.28
C GLY A 159 34.19 5.04 29.47
N ARG A 160 35.33 4.80 28.84
CA ARG A 160 35.63 3.58 28.06
C ARG A 160 36.46 2.58 28.84
N LYS A 161 36.13 1.28 28.68
CA LYS A 161 36.92 0.18 29.25
C LYS A 161 38.22 0.00 28.47
N GLY A 162 39.33 -0.30 29.18
CA GLY A 162 40.62 -0.60 28.58
C GLY A 162 41.82 -0.10 29.42
N ALA A 163 42.98 -0.63 29.19
CA ALA A 163 44.23 -0.15 29.83
C ALA A 163 44.83 1.11 29.16
N HIS A 164 44.32 1.50 28.00
CA HIS A 164 44.64 2.73 27.23
C HIS A 164 46.14 3.05 27.04
N VAL A 165 47.04 2.07 27.08
CA VAL A 165 48.51 2.24 27.05
C VAL A 165 48.94 3.03 25.80
N LYS A 166 48.36 2.73 24.65
CA LYS A 166 48.68 3.40 23.40
C LYS A 166 48.31 4.90 23.41
N VAL A 167 47.20 5.25 24.11
CA VAL A 167 46.77 6.63 24.27
C VAL A 167 47.81 7.43 25.06
N PHE A 168 48.30 6.90 26.14
CA PHE A 168 49.38 7.56 26.92
C PHE A 168 50.68 7.74 26.13
N GLU A 169 51.07 6.74 25.36
CA GLU A 169 52.25 6.81 24.50
C GLU A 169 52.11 7.93 23.44
N ASP A 170 50.92 8.02 22.80
CA ASP A 170 50.66 9.01 21.73
C ASP A 170 50.59 10.45 22.33
N ILE A 171 50.02 10.63 23.51
CA ILE A 171 50.00 11.91 24.23
C ILE A 171 51.43 12.32 24.61
N LYS A 172 52.22 11.38 25.14
CA LYS A 172 53.67 11.61 25.51
C LYS A 172 54.51 12.00 24.30
N LYS A 173 54.32 11.38 23.14
CA LYS A 173 54.99 11.75 21.87
C LYS A 173 54.67 13.15 21.38
N GLN A 174 53.45 13.64 21.68
CA GLN A 174 53.04 15.00 21.36
C GLN A 174 53.60 16.06 22.32
N GLY A 175 54.34 15.66 23.36
CA GLY A 175 55.03 16.54 24.25
C GLY A 175 54.25 17.00 25.48
N PHE A 176 53.09 16.41 25.75
CA PHE A 176 52.32 16.68 26.97
C PHE A 176 52.95 15.92 28.16
N VAL A 177 52.86 16.54 29.36
CA VAL A 177 53.54 16.08 30.57
C VAL A 177 52.56 15.51 31.60
N ARG A 178 51.29 15.97 31.58
CA ARG A 178 50.31 15.62 32.62
C ARG A 178 48.97 15.24 32.05
N VAL A 179 48.35 14.27 32.71
CA VAL A 179 46.99 13.83 32.44
C VAL A 179 46.18 13.76 33.72
N ARG A 180 44.90 13.95 33.61
CA ARG A 180 43.94 13.65 34.65
C ARG A 180 43.22 12.32 34.28
N VAL A 181 43.29 11.33 35.15
CA VAL A 181 42.69 10.02 34.97
C VAL A 181 41.70 9.78 36.09
N ASP A 182 40.43 9.59 35.75
CA ASP A 182 39.34 9.39 36.69
C ASP A 182 39.28 10.44 37.79
N GLY A 183 39.68 11.68 37.48
CA GLY A 183 39.71 12.82 38.40
C GLY A 183 41.05 13.02 39.10
N GLU A 184 42.01 12.07 39.05
CA GLU A 184 43.32 12.19 39.66
C GLU A 184 44.38 12.69 38.67
N MET A 185 45.23 13.66 39.11
CA MET A 185 46.30 14.21 38.28
C MET A 185 47.53 13.35 38.34
N LEU A 186 47.93 12.84 37.18
CA LEU A 186 49.09 11.95 37.02
C LEU A 186 50.14 12.59 36.07
N ASP A 187 51.42 12.28 36.31
CA ASP A 187 52.52 12.69 35.43
C ASP A 187 52.81 11.54 34.43
N LEU A 188 52.93 11.89 33.14
CA LEU A 188 53.20 10.94 32.06
C LEU A 188 54.64 10.37 32.11
N SER A 189 55.50 10.86 33.00
CA SER A 189 56.79 10.27 33.27
C SER A 189 56.69 8.97 34.10
N ASP A 190 55.62 8.89 34.88
CA ASP A 190 55.36 7.72 35.74
C ASP A 190 54.68 6.61 34.92
N GLU A 191 54.80 5.36 35.38
CA GLU A 191 54.14 4.25 34.74
C GLU A 191 52.67 4.18 35.16
N ILE A 192 51.74 4.46 34.24
CA ILE A 192 50.28 4.53 34.50
C ILE A 192 49.65 3.17 34.11
N GLU A 193 49.30 2.38 35.09
CA GLU A 193 48.58 1.12 34.88
C GLU A 193 47.08 1.26 35.17
N LEU A 194 46.22 0.97 34.18
CA LEU A 194 44.77 1.01 34.32
C LEU A 194 44.14 -0.37 34.23
N GLU A 195 43.09 -0.59 34.99
CA GLU A 195 42.34 -1.88 35.00
C GLU A 195 41.54 -2.05 33.72
N LYS A 196 41.84 -3.06 32.91
CA LYS A 196 41.21 -3.39 31.62
C LYS A 196 39.68 -3.48 31.65
N ASN A 197 39.08 -3.86 32.76
CA ASN A 197 37.66 -4.15 32.89
C ASN A 197 36.85 -2.97 33.49
N LYS A 198 37.52 -1.90 33.95
CA LYS A 198 36.88 -0.69 34.44
C LYS A 198 36.74 0.35 33.33
N LYS A 199 35.77 1.23 33.47
CA LYS A 199 35.61 2.41 32.62
C LYS A 199 36.53 3.51 33.15
N HIS A 200 37.31 4.10 32.27
CA HIS A 200 38.22 5.18 32.56
C HIS A 200 37.90 6.41 31.75
N SER A 201 38.16 7.57 32.34
CA SER A 201 38.15 8.89 31.67
C SER A 201 39.58 9.44 31.74
N ILE A 202 40.09 9.87 30.58
CA ILE A 202 41.47 10.40 30.47
C ILE A 202 41.40 11.75 29.79
N GLU A 203 41.92 12.77 30.46
CA GLU A 203 41.99 14.14 30.01
C GLU A 203 43.44 14.63 30.03
N VAL A 204 43.85 15.27 28.94
CA VAL A 204 45.22 15.84 28.84
C VAL A 204 45.21 17.27 29.37
N VAL A 205 46.17 17.61 30.24
CA VAL A 205 46.37 18.99 30.68
C VAL A 205 47.13 19.75 29.60
N VAL A 206 46.42 20.61 28.88
CA VAL A 206 46.99 21.40 27.77
C VAL A 206 47.70 22.65 28.32
N ASP A 207 47.09 23.37 29.22
CA ASP A 207 47.67 24.56 29.83
C ASP A 207 47.15 24.82 31.24
N ARG A 208 47.93 25.61 32.01
CA ARG A 208 47.55 26.14 33.31
C ARG A 208 47.60 27.67 33.28
N ILE A 209 46.49 28.30 33.45
CA ILE A 209 46.32 29.71 33.24
C ILE A 209 45.90 30.40 34.55
N VAL A 210 46.35 31.63 34.70
CA VAL A 210 45.86 32.54 35.73
C VAL A 210 45.23 33.74 35.02
N VAL A 211 43.99 34.02 35.30
CA VAL A 211 43.27 35.18 34.71
C VAL A 211 43.97 36.48 35.08
N LYS A 212 44.42 37.18 34.04
CA LYS A 212 45.04 38.52 34.17
C LYS A 212 44.87 39.30 32.87
N GLU A 213 45.05 40.60 32.91
CA GLU A 213 45.01 41.43 31.73
C GLU A 213 46.04 40.99 30.66
N GLY A 214 45.59 40.82 29.36
CA GLY A 214 46.44 40.45 28.25
C GLY A 214 46.64 38.92 28.06
N VAL A 215 45.94 38.05 28.77
CA VAL A 215 46.04 36.58 28.65
C VAL A 215 45.17 35.97 27.51
N SER A 216 44.32 36.79 26.88
CA SER A 216 43.33 36.36 25.89
C SER A 216 43.92 35.52 24.77
N SER A 217 45.01 35.95 24.13
CA SER A 217 45.65 35.19 23.02
C SER A 217 46.15 33.80 23.47
N ARG A 218 46.74 33.72 24.66
CA ARG A 218 47.22 32.43 25.20
C ARG A 218 46.04 31.49 25.53
N VAL A 219 44.95 32.04 26.04
CA VAL A 219 43.73 31.24 26.30
C VAL A 219 43.18 30.72 25.01
N ALA A 220 43.09 31.53 23.95
CA ALA A 220 42.62 31.12 22.63
C ALA A 220 43.50 30.00 22.05
N ASP A 221 44.83 30.14 22.06
CA ASP A 221 45.78 29.12 21.52
C ASP A 221 45.67 27.79 22.29
N SER A 222 45.48 27.90 23.62
CA SER A 222 45.34 26.69 24.46
C SER A 222 44.01 26.00 24.26
N LEU A 223 42.93 26.77 24.06
CA LEU A 223 41.60 26.22 23.72
C LEU A 223 41.62 25.56 22.32
N GLU A 224 42.22 26.17 21.31
CA GLU A 224 42.34 25.59 19.97
C GLU A 224 43.11 24.27 20.03
N THR A 225 44.21 24.22 20.76
CA THR A 225 44.96 22.97 20.97
C THR A 225 44.13 21.92 21.68
N ALA A 226 43.42 22.29 22.73
CA ALA A 226 42.59 21.39 23.52
C ALA A 226 41.39 20.86 22.72
N LEU A 227 40.74 21.69 21.91
CA LEU A 227 39.63 21.33 21.04
C LEU A 227 40.09 20.34 19.96
N GLY A 228 41.27 20.61 19.36
CA GLY A 228 41.88 19.69 18.37
C GLY A 228 42.16 18.31 18.95
N LEU A 229 42.65 18.20 20.15
CA LEU A 229 42.94 16.95 20.87
C LEU A 229 41.65 16.26 21.37
N GLY A 230 40.75 17.05 21.97
CA GLY A 230 39.51 16.56 22.58
C GLY A 230 38.37 16.29 21.60
N GLY A 231 38.61 16.32 20.29
CA GLY A 231 37.59 16.10 19.26
C GLY A 231 36.48 17.16 19.31
N GLY A 232 36.85 18.45 19.47
CA GLY A 232 35.95 19.56 19.54
C GLY A 232 35.37 19.83 20.95
N LYS A 233 35.92 19.21 22.00
CA LYS A 233 35.54 19.42 23.39
C LYS A 233 36.72 19.86 24.24
N VAL A 234 36.48 20.73 25.18
CA VAL A 234 37.49 21.17 26.15
C VAL A 234 36.83 21.37 27.54
N ILE A 235 37.52 20.93 28.57
CA ILE A 235 37.12 21.15 29.97
C ILE A 235 38.04 22.23 30.54
N VAL A 236 37.45 23.23 31.13
CA VAL A 236 38.17 24.23 31.91
C VAL A 236 37.83 24.01 33.38
N ASP A 237 38.82 23.49 34.11
CA ASP A 237 38.75 23.22 35.52
C ASP A 237 39.19 24.50 36.29
N VAL A 238 38.25 25.17 36.94
CA VAL A 238 38.49 26.34 37.78
C VAL A 238 38.85 25.86 39.17
N ILE A 239 40.14 25.96 39.55
CA ILE A 239 40.68 25.35 40.76
C ILE A 239 39.96 25.92 42.00
N GLY A 240 39.19 25.05 42.65
CA GLY A 240 38.41 25.39 43.86
C GLY A 240 36.98 25.81 43.62
N GLU A 241 36.52 25.79 42.38
CA GLU A 241 35.15 26.11 41.96
C GLU A 241 34.61 24.98 41.05
N GLU A 242 33.81 25.31 40.07
CA GLU A 242 33.18 24.35 39.13
C GLU A 242 34.03 24.12 37.88
N GLU A 243 33.80 22.97 37.23
CA GLU A 243 34.34 22.65 35.91
C GLU A 243 33.42 23.19 34.83
N LEU A 244 33.95 23.84 33.81
CA LEU A 244 33.23 24.33 32.65
C LEU A 244 33.54 23.42 31.44
N LEU A 245 32.51 22.84 30.85
CA LEU A 245 32.65 22.10 29.61
C LEU A 245 32.28 23.01 28.44
N PHE A 246 33.23 23.28 27.57
CA PHE A 246 33.00 23.96 26.29
C PHE A 246 33.11 23.00 25.13
N SER A 247 32.40 23.31 24.05
CA SER A 247 32.44 22.49 22.84
C SER A 247 32.20 23.33 21.58
N GLU A 248 32.98 23.09 20.56
CA GLU A 248 32.69 23.56 19.19
C GLU A 248 31.48 22.86 18.59
N ASN A 249 31.20 21.65 19.05
CA ASN A 249 29.98 20.90 18.68
C ASN A 249 28.84 21.27 19.65
N HIS A 250 27.61 21.04 19.18
CA HIS A 250 26.45 21.18 20.06
C HIS A 250 26.52 20.12 21.18
N ALA A 251 26.86 20.49 22.36
CA ALA A 251 27.05 19.59 23.51
C ALA A 251 26.31 20.05 24.77
N CYS A 252 25.72 19.11 25.49
CA CYS A 252 25.07 19.36 26.77
C CYS A 252 26.11 19.50 27.89
N PRO A 253 26.12 20.60 28.63
CA PRO A 253 27.07 20.80 29.72
C PRO A 253 26.91 19.81 30.87
N HIS A 254 25.70 19.25 31.08
CA HIS A 254 25.39 18.38 32.22
C HIS A 254 25.69 16.89 31.99
N CYS A 255 25.44 16.36 30.76
CA CYS A 255 25.59 14.92 30.49
C CYS A 255 26.58 14.59 29.36
N GLY A 256 27.17 15.59 28.72
CA GLY A 256 28.10 15.40 27.61
C GLY A 256 27.48 14.89 26.33
N PHE A 257 26.14 14.78 26.27
CA PHE A 257 25.45 14.45 25.01
C PHE A 257 25.80 15.50 23.96
N SER A 258 26.30 15.10 22.83
CA SER A 258 26.75 16.00 21.78
C SER A 258 26.23 15.61 20.41
N ILE A 259 25.93 16.64 19.62
CA ILE A 259 25.48 16.51 18.23
C ILE A 259 26.57 17.16 17.38
N GLY A 260 26.96 16.49 16.30
CA GLY A 260 27.88 17.04 15.32
C GLY A 260 27.24 18.16 14.48
N GLU A 261 27.92 18.54 13.40
CA GLU A 261 27.37 19.53 12.48
C GLU A 261 26.01 19.10 11.92
N LEU A 262 25.06 20.04 11.88
CA LEU A 262 23.71 19.80 11.40
C LEU A 262 23.69 19.77 9.88
N GLU A 263 23.71 18.57 9.31
CA GLU A 263 23.64 18.34 7.87
C GLU A 263 22.32 17.63 7.48
N PRO A 264 21.75 17.87 6.28
CA PRO A 264 20.52 17.20 5.85
C PRO A 264 20.60 15.67 5.85
N ARG A 265 21.80 15.08 5.62
CA ARG A 265 22.00 13.62 5.65
C ARG A 265 21.79 13.01 7.06
N MET A 266 21.97 13.79 8.12
CA MET A 266 21.74 13.38 9.50
C MET A 266 20.24 13.09 9.78
N PHE A 267 19.34 13.71 9.05
CA PHE A 267 17.91 13.51 9.16
C PHE A 267 17.35 12.49 8.16
N SER A 268 18.19 11.77 7.43
CA SER A 268 17.78 10.76 6.47
C SER A 268 17.83 9.36 7.07
N PHE A 269 16.70 8.69 7.16
CA PHE A 269 16.64 7.29 7.56
C PHE A 269 17.12 6.31 6.46
N ASN A 270 17.37 6.81 5.24
CA ASN A 270 18.00 6.05 4.15
C ASN A 270 19.53 6.20 4.11
N SER A 271 20.10 7.01 5.01
CA SER A 271 21.53 7.25 5.12
C SER A 271 22.08 6.66 6.42
N PRO A 272 23.24 6.00 6.41
CA PRO A 272 23.89 5.48 7.62
C PRO A 272 24.19 6.55 8.68
N PHE A 273 24.26 7.83 8.26
CA PHE A 273 24.49 8.96 9.17
C PHE A 273 23.28 9.25 10.05
N GLY A 274 22.06 9.10 9.54
CA GLY A 274 20.83 9.39 10.28
C GLY A 274 20.02 8.16 10.70
N ALA A 275 20.16 7.04 9.99
CA ALA A 275 19.39 5.82 10.23
C ALA A 275 19.68 5.23 11.62
N CYS A 276 18.65 4.78 12.30
CA CYS A 276 18.78 4.00 13.53
C CYS A 276 19.60 2.73 13.25
N PRO A 277 20.72 2.49 13.96
CA PRO A 277 21.61 1.36 13.70
C PRO A 277 21.01 0.00 14.04
N GLN A 278 19.90 -0.04 14.80
CA GLN A 278 19.25 -1.27 15.23
C GLN A 278 18.24 -1.81 14.21
N CYS A 279 17.61 -0.93 13.44
CA CYS A 279 16.63 -1.29 12.40
C CYS A 279 17.03 -0.79 11.00
N ASP A 280 18.23 -0.26 10.83
CA ASP A 280 18.74 0.28 9.55
C ASP A 280 17.76 1.27 8.87
N GLY A 281 17.08 2.08 9.68
CA GLY A 281 16.12 3.09 9.19
C GLY A 281 14.74 2.54 8.82
N LEU A 282 14.43 1.28 9.09
CA LEU A 282 13.12 0.68 8.81
C LEU A 282 12.04 1.11 9.82
N GLY A 283 12.43 1.46 11.04
CA GLY A 283 11.51 1.83 12.14
C GLY A 283 10.86 0.64 12.82
N SER A 284 10.90 -0.53 12.20
CA SER A 284 10.34 -1.77 12.72
C SER A 284 11.34 -2.91 12.59
N LYS A 285 11.11 -3.97 13.36
CA LYS A 285 11.78 -5.26 13.21
C LYS A 285 10.74 -6.33 12.92
N LEU A 286 11.11 -7.25 12.06
CA LEU A 286 10.34 -8.47 11.87
C LEU A 286 10.69 -9.42 13.02
N GLU A 287 9.73 -9.65 13.88
CA GLU A 287 9.82 -10.62 14.97
C GLU A 287 8.68 -11.62 14.84
N VAL A 288 8.90 -12.85 15.33
CA VAL A 288 7.85 -13.88 15.27
C VAL A 288 6.71 -13.45 16.20
N ASP A 289 5.51 -13.32 15.63
CA ASP A 289 4.33 -12.91 16.38
C ASP A 289 3.55 -14.14 16.86
N VAL A 290 3.36 -14.24 18.17
CA VAL A 290 2.61 -15.35 18.81
C VAL A 290 1.18 -15.44 18.28
N ASP A 291 0.53 -14.31 18.01
CA ASP A 291 -0.85 -14.31 17.50
C ASP A 291 -0.93 -14.72 16.01
N LEU A 292 0.16 -14.57 15.25
CA LEU A 292 0.26 -15.12 13.89
C LEU A 292 0.65 -16.60 13.90
N VAL A 293 1.41 -17.05 14.91
CA VAL A 293 1.76 -18.45 15.11
C VAL A 293 0.55 -19.26 15.59
N ILE A 294 -0.27 -18.67 16.47
CA ILE A 294 -1.53 -19.26 16.97
C ILE A 294 -2.68 -18.30 16.70
N PRO A 295 -3.13 -18.19 15.45
CA PRO A 295 -4.12 -17.20 15.04
C PRO A 295 -5.55 -17.51 15.54
N ASN A 296 -5.84 -18.76 15.84
CA ASN A 296 -7.13 -19.17 16.40
C ASN A 296 -6.90 -19.99 17.68
N LYS A 297 -7.15 -19.36 18.82
CA LYS A 297 -6.95 -19.96 20.15
C LYS A 297 -8.10 -20.90 20.56
N ASP A 298 -9.20 -20.92 19.82
CA ASP A 298 -10.32 -21.86 20.04
C ASP A 298 -10.02 -23.27 19.47
N LEU A 299 -8.99 -23.40 18.64
CA LEU A 299 -8.53 -24.68 18.12
C LEU A 299 -7.68 -25.42 19.16
N THR A 300 -7.73 -26.74 19.10
CA THR A 300 -6.85 -27.63 19.88
C THR A 300 -5.50 -27.82 19.18
N LEU A 301 -4.48 -28.28 19.91
CA LEU A 301 -3.19 -28.61 19.30
C LEU A 301 -3.32 -29.74 18.26
N LYS A 302 -4.24 -30.70 18.43
CA LYS A 302 -4.57 -31.74 17.44
C LYS A 302 -5.25 -31.19 16.19
N GLN A 303 -5.96 -30.07 16.31
CA GLN A 303 -6.56 -29.38 15.17
C GLN A 303 -5.58 -28.39 14.51
N HIS A 304 -4.30 -28.56 14.76
CA HIS A 304 -3.22 -27.76 14.18
C HIS A 304 -3.32 -26.27 14.50
N ALA A 305 -3.61 -25.93 15.77
CA ALA A 305 -3.63 -24.54 16.22
C ALA A 305 -2.30 -23.80 15.97
N ILE A 306 -1.16 -24.52 15.94
CA ILE A 306 0.16 -23.97 15.61
C ILE A 306 0.33 -23.94 14.09
N ALA A 307 0.05 -22.81 13.49
CA ALA A 307 -0.01 -22.65 12.04
C ALA A 307 1.30 -22.98 11.29
N PRO A 308 2.52 -22.64 11.77
CA PRO A 308 3.78 -22.97 11.08
C PRO A 308 4.07 -24.48 10.99
N TRP A 309 3.41 -25.30 11.83
CA TRP A 309 3.62 -26.74 11.95
C TRP A 309 2.47 -27.58 11.40
N GLU A 310 1.59 -26.97 10.62
CA GLU A 310 0.55 -27.70 9.93
C GLU A 310 1.17 -28.76 8.98
N PRO A 311 0.70 -30.00 9.00
CA PRO A 311 1.26 -31.06 8.17
C PRO A 311 0.86 -30.87 6.71
N THR A 312 1.75 -30.30 5.92
CA THR A 312 1.57 -30.15 4.46
C THR A 312 2.37 -31.20 3.67
N SER A 313 3.50 -31.64 4.19
CA SER A 313 4.41 -32.58 3.51
C SER A 313 5.27 -33.41 4.45
N SER A 314 5.24 -33.18 5.77
CA SER A 314 6.07 -33.90 6.72
C SER A 314 5.36 -34.09 8.07
N GLN A 315 5.43 -35.28 8.62
CA GLN A 315 4.91 -35.63 9.95
C GLN A 315 5.87 -35.29 11.11
N TYR A 316 7.01 -34.68 10.82
CA TYR A 316 8.05 -34.40 11.81
C TYR A 316 7.57 -33.47 12.93
N TYR A 317 7.01 -32.31 12.58
CA TYR A 317 6.58 -31.33 13.58
C TYR A 317 5.37 -31.77 14.40
N PRO A 318 4.33 -32.42 13.83
CA PRO A 318 3.26 -33.00 14.64
C PRO A 318 3.75 -34.01 15.66
N GLN A 319 4.63 -34.95 15.28
CA GLN A 319 5.21 -35.94 16.19
C GLN A 319 6.11 -35.30 17.25
N LEU A 320 6.87 -34.26 16.88
CA LEU A 320 7.67 -33.49 17.84
C LEU A 320 6.79 -32.77 18.87
N LEU A 321 5.68 -32.17 18.43
CA LEU A 321 4.73 -31.51 19.33
C LEU A 321 4.09 -32.52 20.29
N GLU A 322 3.72 -33.71 19.81
CA GLU A 322 3.17 -34.78 20.62
C GLU A 322 4.18 -35.22 21.71
N ALA A 323 5.44 -35.43 21.36
CA ALA A 323 6.48 -35.80 22.33
C ALA A 323 6.70 -34.69 23.38
N VAL A 324 6.65 -33.43 23.02
CA VAL A 324 6.75 -32.28 23.95
C VAL A 324 5.54 -32.25 24.89
N CYS A 325 4.32 -32.43 24.35
CA CYS A 325 3.11 -32.45 25.14
C CYS A 325 3.07 -33.61 26.14
N ASP A 326 3.48 -34.81 25.70
CA ASP A 326 3.59 -35.98 26.57
C ASP A 326 4.59 -35.75 27.72
N HIS A 327 5.76 -35.15 27.40
CA HIS A 327 6.80 -34.88 28.39
C HIS A 327 6.32 -33.88 29.48
N TYR A 328 5.61 -32.83 29.09
CA TYR A 328 5.15 -31.82 30.04
C TYR A 328 3.69 -32.04 30.54
N GLY A 329 3.06 -33.13 30.15
CA GLY A 329 1.69 -33.47 30.55
C GLY A 329 0.65 -32.45 30.02
N ILE A 330 0.81 -31.97 28.77
CA ILE A 330 -0.07 -31.04 28.14
C ILE A 330 -1.17 -31.80 27.37
N ASP A 331 -2.43 -31.54 27.66
CA ASP A 331 -3.54 -32.15 26.94
C ASP A 331 -3.74 -31.46 25.57
N MET A 332 -3.50 -32.22 24.51
CA MET A 332 -3.64 -31.74 23.14
C MET A 332 -5.09 -31.63 22.64
N ASN A 333 -6.07 -32.09 23.42
CA ASN A 333 -7.48 -32.13 23.01
C ASN A 333 -8.29 -30.92 23.53
N ILE A 334 -7.71 -30.09 24.38
CA ILE A 334 -8.36 -28.87 24.87
C ILE A 334 -7.99 -27.66 23.96
N PRO A 335 -8.86 -26.66 23.83
CA PRO A 335 -8.55 -25.44 23.14
C PRO A 335 -7.29 -24.76 23.70
N VAL A 336 -6.48 -24.15 22.82
CA VAL A 336 -5.24 -23.47 23.23
C VAL A 336 -5.49 -22.39 24.28
N ILE A 337 -6.66 -21.73 24.24
CA ILE A 337 -7.03 -20.70 25.20
C ILE A 337 -7.13 -21.25 26.62
N ASP A 338 -7.47 -22.53 26.77
CA ASP A 338 -7.62 -23.21 28.07
C ASP A 338 -6.34 -23.86 28.58
N ILE A 339 -5.27 -23.90 27.77
CA ILE A 339 -3.97 -24.42 28.19
C ILE A 339 -3.30 -23.43 29.14
N PRO A 340 -2.82 -23.88 30.33
CA PRO A 340 -2.13 -23.01 31.27
C PRO A 340 -0.91 -22.31 30.63
N LYS A 341 -0.74 -21.02 30.91
CA LYS A 341 0.32 -20.20 30.32
C LYS A 341 1.72 -20.80 30.45
N HIS A 342 2.06 -21.36 31.62
CA HIS A 342 3.38 -21.96 31.84
C HIS A 342 3.64 -23.19 30.95
N GLN A 343 2.60 -23.94 30.56
CA GLN A 343 2.68 -25.05 29.62
C GLN A 343 2.79 -24.56 28.18
N MET A 344 2.00 -23.54 27.81
CA MET A 344 2.08 -22.91 26.52
C MET A 344 3.45 -22.25 26.30
N ASP A 345 4.05 -21.64 27.32
CA ASP A 345 5.38 -21.04 27.24
C ASP A 345 6.45 -22.10 26.91
N LYS A 346 6.32 -23.36 27.38
CA LYS A 346 7.22 -24.45 26.98
C LYS A 346 7.11 -24.80 25.50
N ILE A 347 5.92 -24.77 24.94
CA ILE A 347 5.72 -24.98 23.49
C ILE A 347 6.32 -23.81 22.68
N LEU A 348 6.07 -22.57 23.10
CA LEU A 348 6.46 -21.37 22.36
C LEU A 348 7.96 -21.10 22.44
N TYR A 349 8.56 -21.14 23.64
CA TYR A 349 9.94 -20.71 23.90
C TYR A 349 10.94 -21.84 24.05
N GLY A 350 10.46 -23.08 24.24
CA GLY A 350 11.29 -24.27 24.30
C GLY A 350 11.55 -24.86 25.70
N SER A 351 12.41 -25.88 25.75
CA SER A 351 12.64 -26.69 26.95
C SER A 351 13.76 -26.18 27.88
N ASP A 352 14.33 -24.96 27.64
CA ASP A 352 15.41 -24.39 28.47
C ASP A 352 16.57 -25.34 28.74
N ARG A 353 17.09 -26.04 27.70
CA ARG A 353 18.16 -27.07 27.72
C ARG A 353 17.73 -28.41 28.32
N GLU A 354 16.50 -28.62 28.76
CA GLU A 354 15.98 -29.90 29.13
C GLU A 354 15.88 -30.82 27.91
N LYS A 355 16.34 -32.07 28.04
CA LYS A 355 16.34 -33.06 26.97
C LYS A 355 15.04 -33.85 26.99
N ILE A 356 14.31 -33.81 25.95
CA ILE A 356 13.03 -34.50 25.74
C ILE A 356 13.28 -35.76 24.90
N TYR A 357 12.73 -36.90 25.31
CA TYR A 357 12.77 -38.11 24.47
C TYR A 357 11.85 -37.91 23.27
N PHE A 358 12.38 -38.08 22.06
CA PHE A 358 11.67 -37.92 20.81
C PHE A 358 11.87 -39.16 19.93
N ARG A 359 10.76 -39.74 19.47
CA ARG A 359 10.71 -40.82 18.50
C ARG A 359 10.01 -40.30 17.24
N TYR A 360 10.71 -40.37 16.13
CA TYR A 360 10.21 -39.91 14.83
C TYR A 360 10.13 -41.05 13.83
N GLU A 361 8.99 -41.24 13.22
CA GLU A 361 8.78 -42.15 12.10
C GLU A 361 8.55 -41.34 10.81
N ASN A 362 9.42 -41.56 9.81
CA ASN A 362 9.31 -40.87 8.53
C ASN A 362 8.26 -41.55 7.62
N ASP A 363 7.92 -40.91 6.49
CA ASP A 363 6.94 -41.42 5.53
C ASP A 363 7.32 -42.76 4.88
N PHE A 364 8.54 -43.24 5.08
CA PHE A 364 9.07 -44.53 4.62
C PHE A 364 9.12 -45.61 5.72
N GLY A 365 8.53 -45.32 6.90
CA GLY A 365 8.51 -46.25 8.04
C GLY A 365 9.85 -46.39 8.78
N GLN A 366 10.81 -45.51 8.54
CA GLN A 366 12.08 -45.51 9.29
C GLN A 366 11.92 -44.74 10.61
N ILE A 367 12.30 -45.43 11.69
CA ILE A 367 12.20 -44.86 13.03
C ILE A 367 13.56 -44.28 13.45
N ARG A 368 13.56 -43.06 13.97
CA ARG A 368 14.71 -42.45 14.65
C ARG A 368 14.26 -42.00 16.04
N GLU A 369 15.09 -42.33 17.03
CA GLU A 369 14.80 -41.98 18.42
C GLU A 369 16.02 -41.40 19.10
N GLY A 370 15.79 -40.53 20.09
CA GLY A 370 16.89 -39.88 20.82
C GLY A 370 16.36 -38.82 21.78
N HIS A 371 17.28 -38.21 22.49
CA HIS A 371 16.98 -37.06 23.35
C HIS A 371 17.40 -35.80 22.66
N ILE A 372 16.45 -34.87 22.53
CA ILE A 372 16.64 -33.58 21.87
C ILE A 372 16.37 -32.41 22.82
N GLU A 373 17.06 -31.31 22.63
CA GLU A 373 16.71 -30.03 23.23
C GLU A 373 15.64 -29.35 22.33
N PHE A 374 14.51 -29.09 22.91
CA PHE A 374 13.42 -28.47 22.16
C PHE A 374 13.56 -26.94 22.11
N GLU A 375 13.80 -26.41 20.91
CA GLU A 375 14.06 -24.96 20.71
C GLU A 375 12.83 -24.05 20.89
N GLY A 376 11.63 -24.61 20.84
CA GLY A 376 10.37 -23.84 20.84
C GLY A 376 9.94 -23.40 19.44
N VAL A 377 8.63 -23.16 19.29
CA VAL A 377 8.03 -22.80 17.99
C VAL A 377 8.58 -21.46 17.47
N LEU A 378 8.69 -20.46 18.34
CA LEU A 378 9.11 -19.11 17.92
C LEU A 378 10.54 -19.09 17.40
N ARG A 379 11.47 -19.72 18.13
CA ARG A 379 12.87 -19.83 17.71
C ARG A 379 13.02 -20.69 16.45
N ASN A 380 12.20 -21.74 16.31
CA ASN A 380 12.18 -22.56 15.09
C ASN A 380 11.80 -21.75 13.86
N VAL A 381 10.72 -20.95 13.94
CA VAL A 381 10.29 -20.08 12.84
C VAL A 381 11.38 -19.05 12.51
N GLU A 382 11.95 -18.39 13.52
CA GLU A 382 13.01 -17.39 13.35
C GLU A 382 14.27 -18.00 12.71
N ARG A 383 14.71 -19.16 13.18
CA ARG A 383 15.86 -19.90 12.61
C ARG A 383 15.61 -20.29 11.16
N ARG A 384 14.43 -20.86 10.86
CA ARG A 384 14.05 -21.23 9.48
C ARG A 384 14.01 -20.02 8.56
N TYR A 385 13.56 -18.87 9.03
CA TYR A 385 13.59 -17.63 8.28
C TYR A 385 15.01 -17.18 7.96
N LYS A 386 15.91 -17.21 8.95
CA LYS A 386 17.30 -16.73 8.81
C LYS A 386 18.21 -17.67 8.02
N GLU A 387 18.08 -18.98 8.23
CA GLU A 387 19.04 -19.98 7.70
C GLU A 387 18.64 -20.56 6.34
N THR A 388 17.39 -20.36 5.88
CA THR A 388 16.94 -20.93 4.61
C THR A 388 17.58 -20.25 3.42
N SER A 389 18.03 -21.05 2.44
CA SER A 389 18.43 -20.58 1.11
C SER A 389 17.26 -20.53 0.12
N SER A 390 16.09 -21.05 0.49
CA SER A 390 14.88 -21.08 -0.35
C SER A 390 14.00 -19.85 -0.10
N ASP A 391 13.82 -19.04 -1.12
CA ASP A 391 12.94 -17.87 -1.06
C ASP A 391 11.50 -18.27 -0.74
N TYR A 392 11.03 -19.42 -1.23
CA TYR A 392 9.71 -19.95 -0.91
C TYR A 392 9.54 -20.21 0.59
N ILE A 393 10.51 -20.88 1.24
CA ILE A 393 10.45 -21.15 2.69
C ILE A 393 10.53 -19.84 3.47
N ARG A 394 11.37 -18.89 3.03
CA ARG A 394 11.48 -17.57 3.65
C ARG A 394 10.14 -16.84 3.60
N GLU A 395 9.49 -16.80 2.43
CA GLU A 395 8.15 -16.21 2.26
C GLU A 395 7.08 -16.89 3.13
N GLN A 396 7.16 -18.22 3.30
CA GLN A 396 6.22 -18.93 4.18
C GLN A 396 6.43 -18.58 5.66
N MET A 397 7.68 -18.45 6.11
CA MET A 397 7.99 -18.09 7.51
C MET A 397 7.66 -16.62 7.79
N GLU A 398 7.84 -15.75 6.84
CA GLU A 398 7.51 -14.32 6.95
C GLU A 398 6.03 -14.08 7.29
N LYS A 399 5.13 -14.97 6.89
CA LYS A 399 3.69 -14.91 7.25
C LYS A 399 3.43 -14.97 8.76
N TYR A 400 4.36 -15.53 9.52
CA TYR A 400 4.27 -15.67 10.98
C TYR A 400 5.07 -14.59 11.72
N MET A 401 5.62 -13.63 10.97
CA MET A 401 6.40 -12.52 11.53
C MET A 401 5.59 -11.23 11.47
N GLY A 402 5.46 -10.58 12.61
CA GLY A 402 4.86 -9.26 12.76
C GLY A 402 5.91 -8.16 12.71
N GLN A 403 5.53 -7.00 12.21
CA GLN A 403 6.35 -5.79 12.31
C GLN A 403 6.13 -5.16 13.68
N GLN A 404 7.13 -5.27 14.56
CA GLN A 404 7.13 -4.60 15.86
C GLN A 404 7.94 -3.30 15.79
N PRO A 405 7.50 -2.20 16.43
CA PRO A 405 8.28 -0.98 16.49
C PRO A 405 9.68 -1.25 17.04
N CYS A 406 10.70 -0.72 16.40
CA CYS A 406 12.07 -0.89 16.84
C CYS A 406 12.25 -0.33 18.27
N PRO A 407 12.73 -1.11 19.25
CA PRO A 407 12.83 -0.68 20.64
C PRO A 407 13.80 0.49 20.85
N ALA A 408 14.83 0.64 20.00
CA ALA A 408 15.79 1.71 20.09
C ALA A 408 15.25 3.07 19.60
N CYS A 409 14.61 3.09 18.43
CA CYS A 409 14.07 4.32 17.85
C CYS A 409 12.55 4.47 18.05
N LYS A 410 11.87 3.52 18.69
CA LYS A 410 10.42 3.53 18.95
C LYS A 410 9.57 3.79 17.69
N GLY A 411 10.04 3.30 16.53
CA GLY A 411 9.37 3.52 15.25
C GLY A 411 9.87 4.72 14.43
N TYR A 412 10.60 5.65 15.03
CA TYR A 412 10.99 6.92 14.40
C TYR A 412 12.11 6.80 13.34
N ARG A 413 12.69 5.63 13.11
CA ARG A 413 13.65 5.31 12.04
C ARG A 413 15.02 5.97 12.17
N LEU A 414 15.19 7.02 13.00
CA LEU A 414 16.36 7.86 13.11
C LEU A 414 17.15 7.60 14.39
N LYS A 415 18.40 8.05 14.40
CA LYS A 415 19.28 8.05 15.58
C LYS A 415 18.77 9.04 16.64
N PRO A 416 19.11 8.83 17.94
CA PRO A 416 18.76 9.77 19.02
C PRO A 416 19.26 11.20 18.78
N GLU A 417 20.45 11.36 18.18
CA GLU A 417 21.04 12.66 17.87
C GLU A 417 20.19 13.43 16.84
N SER A 418 19.65 12.74 15.83
CA SER A 418 18.76 13.35 14.85
C SER A 418 17.39 13.72 15.45
N LEU A 419 16.89 12.92 16.38
CA LEU A 419 15.63 13.17 17.08
C LEU A 419 15.78 14.24 18.17
N ALA A 420 16.99 14.60 18.56
CA ALA A 420 17.28 15.63 19.55
C ALA A 420 17.24 17.07 18.96
N VAL A 421 17.05 17.21 17.65
CA VAL A 421 16.91 18.50 16.98
C VAL A 421 15.42 18.83 16.84
N LEU A 422 15.00 19.98 17.35
CA LEU A 422 13.59 20.36 17.41
C LEU A 422 13.31 21.65 16.60
N ILE A 423 12.11 21.71 16.03
CA ILE A 423 11.51 22.95 15.52
C ILE A 423 10.18 23.13 16.25
N SER A 424 10.02 24.23 16.94
CA SER A 424 8.83 24.50 17.78
C SER A 424 8.47 23.34 18.71
N GLY A 425 9.49 22.74 19.35
CA GLY A 425 9.36 21.64 20.32
C GLY A 425 9.09 20.26 19.72
N ARG A 426 9.11 20.09 18.39
CA ARG A 426 8.89 18.80 17.71
C ARG A 426 10.11 18.38 16.89
N HIS A 427 10.48 17.11 16.96
CA HIS A 427 11.48 16.54 16.07
C HIS A 427 10.85 16.11 14.73
N ILE A 428 11.69 15.90 13.71
CA ILE A 428 11.25 15.62 12.34
C ILE A 428 10.27 14.43 12.24
N ALA A 429 10.48 13.35 12.99
CA ALA A 429 9.60 12.19 12.94
C ALA A 429 8.20 12.49 13.53
N GLN A 430 8.10 13.31 14.59
CA GLN A 430 6.80 13.73 15.12
C GLN A 430 6.04 14.59 14.12
N ILE A 431 6.73 15.40 13.31
CA ILE A 431 6.07 16.19 12.25
C ILE A 431 5.59 15.27 11.13
N THR A 432 6.36 14.26 10.78
CA THR A 432 5.92 13.30 9.75
C THR A 432 4.78 12.38 10.19
N ASP A 433 4.59 12.20 11.50
CA ASP A 433 3.48 11.40 12.04
C ASP A 433 2.16 12.20 12.14
N LEU A 434 2.21 13.53 11.97
CA LEU A 434 1.00 14.31 11.82
C LEU A 434 0.26 13.95 10.54
N SER A 435 -1.07 14.05 10.54
CA SER A 435 -1.82 14.05 9.29
C SER A 435 -1.39 15.22 8.41
N ILE A 436 -1.60 15.08 7.10
CA ILE A 436 -1.24 16.15 6.13
C ILE A 436 -1.93 17.46 6.50
N GLU A 437 -3.18 17.40 6.95
CA GLU A 437 -3.92 18.57 7.41
C GLU A 437 -3.28 19.18 8.65
N GLU A 438 -2.97 18.39 9.68
CA GLU A 438 -2.31 18.86 10.89
C GLU A 438 -0.91 19.39 10.62
N ALA A 439 -0.16 18.72 9.72
CA ALA A 439 1.15 19.21 9.29
C ALA A 439 1.03 20.58 8.59
N HIS A 440 0.04 20.76 7.72
CA HIS A 440 -0.22 22.03 7.06
C HIS A 440 -0.59 23.13 8.08
N GLN A 441 -1.44 22.81 9.06
CA GLN A 441 -1.79 23.73 10.15
C GLN A 441 -0.56 24.06 11.03
N PHE A 442 0.27 23.07 11.36
CA PHE A 442 1.51 23.27 12.11
C PHE A 442 2.44 24.27 11.40
N PHE A 443 2.67 24.08 10.09
CA PHE A 443 3.50 25.02 9.33
C PHE A 443 2.84 26.38 9.19
N SER A 444 1.54 26.48 8.99
CA SER A 444 0.82 27.77 8.91
C SER A 444 0.88 28.57 10.21
N GLY A 445 0.94 27.90 11.37
CA GLY A 445 1.06 28.50 12.69
C GLY A 445 2.49 28.62 13.23
N LEU A 446 3.50 28.27 12.41
CA LEU A 446 4.89 28.23 12.85
C LEU A 446 5.47 29.64 12.98
N HIS A 447 5.88 30.01 14.19
CA HIS A 447 6.57 31.25 14.48
C HIS A 447 8.07 31.01 14.54
N LEU A 448 8.80 31.57 13.58
CA LEU A 448 10.26 31.58 13.52
C LEU A 448 10.74 33.01 13.76
N SER A 449 11.96 33.16 14.24
CA SER A 449 12.62 34.47 14.31
C SER A 449 12.83 35.04 12.90
N ASP A 450 12.99 36.38 12.79
CA ASP A 450 13.20 37.04 11.48
C ASP A 450 14.38 36.46 10.71
N LYS A 451 15.47 36.08 11.40
CA LYS A 451 16.64 35.46 10.84
C LYS A 451 16.32 34.05 10.28
N GLU A 452 15.64 33.24 11.08
CA GLU A 452 15.25 31.88 10.68
C GLU A 452 14.23 31.89 9.54
N MET A 453 13.29 32.82 9.59
CA MET A 453 12.31 33.00 8.50
C MET A 453 13.01 33.42 7.21
N GLN A 454 14.04 34.27 7.27
CA GLN A 454 14.83 34.65 6.09
C GLN A 454 15.54 33.43 5.48
N ILE A 455 16.06 32.52 6.32
CA ILE A 455 16.74 31.29 5.89
C ILE A 455 15.72 30.28 5.34
N ALA A 456 14.61 30.06 6.04
CA ALA A 456 13.65 29.00 5.76
C ALA A 456 12.55 29.35 4.72
N ARG A 457 12.42 30.61 4.34
CA ARG A 457 11.31 31.14 3.55
C ARG A 457 10.99 30.31 2.28
N LEU A 458 12.00 29.92 1.52
CA LEU A 458 11.80 29.13 0.30
C LEU A 458 11.40 27.68 0.62
N ILE A 459 12.04 27.11 1.62
CA ILE A 459 11.76 25.72 2.07
C ILE A 459 10.34 25.65 2.62
N PHE A 460 9.97 26.61 3.44
CA PHE A 460 8.64 26.73 4.03
C PHE A 460 7.53 26.82 2.97
N ARG A 461 7.76 27.65 1.94
CA ARG A 461 6.82 27.78 0.82
C ARG A 461 6.62 26.44 0.09
N GLU A 462 7.72 25.75 -0.22
CA GLU A 462 7.67 24.46 -0.92
C GLU A 462 6.93 23.38 -0.11
N ILE A 463 7.18 23.31 1.21
CA ILE A 463 6.48 22.37 2.10
C ILE A 463 4.98 22.69 2.13
N SER A 464 4.61 23.96 2.35
CA SER A 464 3.21 24.39 2.46
C SER A 464 2.43 24.17 1.16
N GLU A 465 3.03 24.47 0.01
CA GLU A 465 2.41 24.23 -1.29
C GLU A 465 2.18 22.75 -1.56
N ARG A 466 3.17 21.89 -1.31
CA ARG A 466 3.05 20.43 -1.49
C ARG A 466 2.00 19.80 -0.57
N LEU A 467 1.96 20.24 0.71
CA LEU A 467 0.90 19.82 1.63
C LEU A 467 -0.47 20.27 1.13
N GLY A 468 -0.59 21.51 0.65
CA GLY A 468 -1.82 22.03 0.04
C GLY A 468 -2.29 21.21 -1.17
N PHE A 469 -1.37 20.76 -2.03
CA PHE A 469 -1.74 19.90 -3.16
C PHE A 469 -2.26 18.52 -2.71
N LEU A 470 -1.69 17.94 -1.67
CA LEU A 470 -2.18 16.68 -1.10
C LEU A 470 -3.58 16.83 -0.49
N ILE A 471 -3.85 17.95 0.18
CA ILE A 471 -5.19 18.28 0.69
C ILE A 471 -6.20 18.43 -0.46
N ASN A 472 -5.81 19.12 -1.53
CA ASN A 472 -6.69 19.37 -2.68
C ASN A 472 -7.05 18.08 -3.45
N VAL A 473 -6.24 17.05 -3.38
CA VAL A 473 -6.59 15.73 -3.97
C VAL A 473 -7.27 14.79 -2.96
N GLY A 474 -7.69 15.28 -1.79
CA GLY A 474 -8.45 14.51 -0.80
C GLY A 474 -7.59 13.50 0.01
N LEU A 475 -6.32 13.81 0.27
CA LEU A 475 -5.40 12.98 1.06
C LEU A 475 -5.02 13.62 2.41
N ASP A 476 -5.85 14.52 2.91
CA ASP A 476 -5.67 15.29 4.14
C ASP A 476 -5.50 14.41 5.39
N TYR A 477 -6.10 13.22 5.40
CA TYR A 477 -6.08 12.25 6.50
C TYR A 477 -4.82 11.38 6.57
N LEU A 478 -3.99 11.31 5.51
CA LEU A 478 -2.76 10.51 5.50
C LEU A 478 -1.66 11.16 6.35
N THR A 479 -0.73 10.35 6.87
CA THR A 479 0.50 10.84 7.51
C THR A 479 1.68 10.77 6.53
N LEU A 480 2.64 11.68 6.67
CA LEU A 480 3.86 11.68 5.85
C LEU A 480 4.76 10.45 6.13
N SER A 481 4.66 9.87 7.33
CA SER A 481 5.41 8.68 7.75
C SER A 481 4.84 7.38 7.17
N ARG A 482 3.59 7.39 6.67
CA ARG A 482 2.92 6.19 6.15
C ARG A 482 3.70 5.59 4.99
N THR A 483 3.95 4.28 5.05
CA THR A 483 4.70 3.56 4.02
C THR A 483 3.90 3.42 2.73
N ALA A 484 4.56 3.62 1.59
CA ALA A 484 3.91 3.56 0.27
C ALA A 484 3.26 2.20 -0.04
N GLY A 485 3.80 1.12 0.52
CA GLY A 485 3.25 -0.24 0.33
C GLY A 485 1.90 -0.49 1.04
N THR A 486 1.46 0.40 1.94
CA THR A 486 0.18 0.30 2.65
C THR A 486 -0.92 1.16 2.01
N LEU A 487 -0.61 1.89 0.96
CA LEU A 487 -1.54 2.75 0.25
C LEU A 487 -2.45 1.94 -0.67
N SER A 488 -3.70 2.35 -0.78
CA SER A 488 -4.58 1.87 -1.84
C SER A 488 -4.11 2.36 -3.23
N GLY A 489 -4.58 1.71 -4.30
CA GLY A 489 -4.23 2.13 -5.67
C GLY A 489 -4.59 3.59 -5.94
N GLY A 490 -5.78 4.02 -5.53
CA GLY A 490 -6.24 5.40 -5.68
C GLY A 490 -5.45 6.41 -4.83
N GLU A 491 -5.09 6.07 -3.58
CA GLU A 491 -4.22 6.93 -2.74
C GLU A 491 -2.85 7.14 -3.40
N ALA A 492 -2.22 6.06 -3.88
CA ALA A 492 -0.91 6.15 -4.54
C ALA A 492 -0.97 6.98 -5.84
N GLN A 493 -2.04 6.83 -6.63
CA GLN A 493 -2.27 7.61 -7.84
C GLN A 493 -2.42 9.11 -7.54
N ARG A 494 -3.22 9.46 -6.52
CA ARG A 494 -3.42 10.86 -6.11
C ARG A 494 -2.15 11.49 -5.54
N ILE A 495 -1.32 10.73 -4.83
CA ILE A 495 0.02 11.20 -4.40
C ILE A 495 0.87 11.56 -5.61
N ARG A 496 0.90 10.73 -6.65
CA ARG A 496 1.63 11.05 -7.90
C ARG A 496 1.05 12.28 -8.58
N LEU A 497 -0.28 12.38 -8.65
CA LEU A 497 -0.96 13.56 -9.21
C LEU A 497 -0.53 14.82 -8.46
N ALA A 498 -0.61 14.84 -7.13
CA ALA A 498 -0.19 15.98 -6.30
C ALA A 498 1.29 16.34 -6.51
N THR A 499 2.17 15.33 -6.66
CA THR A 499 3.59 15.56 -6.94
C THR A 499 3.80 16.21 -8.32
N GLN A 500 3.04 15.78 -9.34
CA GLN A 500 3.12 16.37 -10.68
C GLN A 500 2.59 17.82 -10.73
N ILE A 501 1.53 18.10 -10.00
CA ILE A 501 1.01 19.48 -9.84
C ILE A 501 2.10 20.38 -9.23
N GLY A 502 2.79 19.87 -8.21
CA GLY A 502 3.90 20.55 -7.55
C GLY A 502 5.07 20.91 -8.48
N SER A 503 5.26 20.16 -9.57
CA SER A 503 6.30 20.44 -10.56
C SER A 503 6.03 21.70 -11.40
N ARG A 504 4.77 22.19 -11.43
CA ARG A 504 4.32 23.37 -12.22
C ARG A 504 4.73 23.32 -13.69
N LEU A 505 4.82 22.13 -14.26
CA LEU A 505 5.10 21.98 -15.69
C LEU A 505 3.95 22.52 -16.52
N THR A 506 4.27 23.20 -17.61
CA THR A 506 3.32 23.77 -18.57
C THR A 506 3.53 23.20 -19.97
N GLY A 507 2.46 23.12 -20.77
CA GLY A 507 2.55 22.57 -22.13
C GLY A 507 2.73 21.05 -22.18
N VAL A 508 2.43 20.35 -21.10
CA VAL A 508 2.56 18.90 -20.96
C VAL A 508 1.22 18.24 -21.26
N LEU A 509 1.27 17.02 -21.79
CA LEU A 509 0.11 16.14 -21.93
C LEU A 509 0.06 15.18 -20.75
N TYR A 510 -0.92 15.35 -19.88
CA TYR A 510 -1.18 14.42 -18.78
C TYR A 510 -2.23 13.38 -19.19
N ILE A 511 -1.96 12.12 -18.94
CA ILE A 511 -2.88 11.02 -19.20
C ILE A 511 -3.16 10.29 -17.88
N LEU A 512 -4.43 10.32 -17.45
CA LEU A 512 -4.86 9.79 -16.15
C LEU A 512 -5.84 8.63 -16.34
N ASP A 513 -5.70 7.59 -15.53
CA ASP A 513 -6.56 6.41 -15.52
C ASP A 513 -7.46 6.42 -14.29
N GLU A 514 -8.73 6.73 -14.48
CA GLU A 514 -9.77 6.74 -13.44
C GLU A 514 -9.34 7.40 -12.12
N PRO A 515 -8.94 8.68 -12.11
CA PRO A 515 -8.41 9.33 -10.90
C PRO A 515 -9.45 9.51 -9.79
N SER A 516 -10.77 9.44 -10.10
CA SER A 516 -11.87 9.52 -9.14
C SER A 516 -12.10 8.24 -8.33
N ILE A 517 -11.35 7.17 -8.63
CA ILE A 517 -11.58 5.84 -8.04
C ILE A 517 -11.46 5.85 -6.51
N GLY A 518 -12.44 5.23 -5.82
CA GLY A 518 -12.47 5.14 -4.36
C GLY A 518 -12.66 6.50 -3.66
N LEU A 519 -13.08 7.53 -4.38
CA LEU A 519 -13.40 8.83 -3.81
C LEU A 519 -14.89 8.95 -3.46
N HIS A 520 -15.13 9.54 -2.30
CA HIS A 520 -16.44 10.10 -2.00
C HIS A 520 -16.69 11.35 -2.88
N GLN A 521 -17.94 11.66 -3.21
CA GLN A 521 -18.28 12.79 -4.09
C GLN A 521 -17.69 14.13 -3.62
N ARG A 522 -17.67 14.36 -2.31
CA ARG A 522 -17.01 15.54 -1.73
C ARG A 522 -15.53 15.68 -2.14
N ASP A 523 -14.81 14.57 -2.14
CA ASP A 523 -13.38 14.57 -2.45
C ASP A 523 -13.18 14.61 -3.98
N ASN A 524 -14.15 14.10 -4.74
CA ASN A 524 -14.18 14.17 -6.20
C ASN A 524 -14.34 15.62 -6.70
N ASP A 525 -15.18 16.43 -6.05
CA ASP A 525 -15.30 17.86 -6.36
C ASP A 525 -13.96 18.60 -6.26
N ARG A 526 -13.17 18.28 -5.22
CA ARG A 526 -11.82 18.84 -5.04
C ARG A 526 -10.85 18.38 -6.14
N LEU A 527 -10.93 17.11 -6.52
CA LEU A 527 -10.12 16.55 -7.60
C LEU A 527 -10.43 17.23 -8.93
N ILE A 528 -11.70 17.40 -9.27
CA ILE A 528 -12.14 18.09 -10.49
C ILE A 528 -11.58 19.51 -10.52
N GLY A 529 -11.70 20.28 -9.43
CA GLY A 529 -11.12 21.61 -9.32
C GLY A 529 -9.60 21.61 -9.55
N THR A 530 -8.92 20.57 -9.07
CA THR A 530 -7.48 20.39 -9.27
C THR A 530 -7.13 20.13 -10.73
N LEU A 531 -7.87 19.25 -11.42
CA LEU A 531 -7.68 18.97 -12.86
C LEU A 531 -7.93 20.21 -13.70
N GLN A 532 -8.96 20.99 -13.38
CA GLN A 532 -9.25 22.27 -14.06
C GLN A 532 -8.11 23.27 -13.86
N ASN A 533 -7.54 23.37 -12.65
CA ASN A 533 -6.38 24.24 -12.41
C ASN A 533 -5.15 23.80 -13.22
N MET A 534 -4.90 22.49 -13.35
CA MET A 534 -3.82 21.98 -14.21
C MET A 534 -4.03 22.36 -15.69
N ARG A 535 -5.26 22.29 -16.18
CA ARG A 535 -5.64 22.76 -17.54
C ARG A 535 -5.36 24.26 -17.69
N ASP A 536 -5.81 25.06 -16.72
CA ASP A 536 -5.74 26.54 -16.79
C ASP A 536 -4.30 27.08 -16.78
N ILE A 537 -3.34 26.30 -16.28
CA ILE A 537 -1.90 26.59 -16.37
C ILE A 537 -1.36 26.36 -17.80
N GLY A 538 -2.14 25.77 -18.72
CA GLY A 538 -1.76 25.51 -20.11
C GLY A 538 -1.29 24.07 -20.37
N ASN A 539 -1.89 23.10 -19.70
CA ASN A 539 -1.67 21.67 -19.93
C ASN A 539 -2.88 21.04 -20.65
N THR A 540 -2.60 20.01 -21.41
CA THR A 540 -3.64 19.13 -21.96
C THR A 540 -3.82 17.93 -21.06
N LEU A 541 -5.06 17.66 -20.63
CA LEU A 541 -5.38 16.50 -19.80
C LEU A 541 -6.29 15.55 -20.57
N ILE A 542 -5.86 14.28 -20.67
CA ILE A 542 -6.69 13.17 -21.16
C ILE A 542 -6.99 12.29 -19.97
N VAL A 543 -8.26 12.17 -19.61
CA VAL A 543 -8.71 11.40 -18.45
C VAL A 543 -9.61 10.28 -18.92
N VAL A 544 -9.28 9.05 -18.63
CA VAL A 544 -10.19 7.91 -18.77
C VAL A 544 -11.10 7.90 -17.56
N GLU A 545 -12.40 8.11 -17.73
CA GLU A 545 -13.34 8.25 -16.63
C GLU A 545 -14.74 7.74 -16.91
N HIS A 546 -15.43 7.41 -15.81
CA HIS A 546 -16.81 6.94 -15.77
C HIS A 546 -17.71 7.75 -14.85
N ASP A 547 -17.13 8.65 -14.07
CA ASP A 547 -17.82 9.49 -13.09
C ASP A 547 -18.63 10.60 -13.81
N GLU A 548 -19.93 10.74 -13.44
CA GLU A 548 -20.87 11.70 -14.06
C GLU A 548 -20.36 13.14 -13.89
N ASP A 549 -19.91 13.51 -12.69
CA ASP A 549 -19.51 14.88 -12.37
C ASP A 549 -18.23 15.27 -13.13
N THR A 550 -17.28 14.36 -13.23
CA THR A 550 -16.03 14.56 -13.99
C THR A 550 -16.32 14.70 -15.50
N MET A 551 -17.22 13.88 -16.04
CA MET A 551 -17.63 13.99 -17.45
C MET A 551 -18.33 15.31 -17.76
N LEU A 552 -19.21 15.77 -16.86
CA LEU A 552 -19.92 17.04 -17.03
C LEU A 552 -18.99 18.27 -16.85
N ALA A 553 -17.92 18.15 -16.08
CA ALA A 553 -16.93 19.20 -15.88
C ALA A 553 -15.86 19.26 -16.98
N ALA A 554 -15.85 18.30 -17.91
CA ALA A 554 -14.90 18.26 -19.03
C ALA A 554 -15.19 19.34 -20.09
N ASP A 555 -14.14 19.80 -20.74
CA ASP A 555 -14.28 20.68 -21.91
C ASP A 555 -14.67 19.89 -23.17
N TYR A 556 -14.28 18.61 -23.22
CA TYR A 556 -14.48 17.76 -24.39
C TYR A 556 -14.61 16.30 -23.96
N LEU A 557 -15.60 15.59 -24.49
CA LEU A 557 -15.83 14.17 -24.31
C LEU A 557 -15.56 13.38 -25.58
N ILE A 558 -15.03 12.18 -25.44
CA ILE A 558 -14.89 11.19 -26.52
C ILE A 558 -15.47 9.87 -26.02
N ASP A 559 -16.59 9.46 -26.58
CA ASP A 559 -17.28 8.22 -26.24
C ASP A 559 -16.81 7.09 -27.19
N ILE A 560 -16.18 6.06 -26.63
CA ILE A 560 -15.61 4.92 -27.36
C ILE A 560 -16.50 3.70 -27.16
N GLY A 561 -16.95 3.14 -28.25
CA GLY A 561 -17.90 2.02 -28.27
C GLY A 561 -18.06 1.38 -29.64
N PRO A 562 -19.29 1.00 -30.02
CA PRO A 562 -20.55 1.03 -29.25
C PRO A 562 -20.65 -0.07 -28.18
N GLY A 563 -19.81 -1.10 -28.25
CA GLY A 563 -19.77 -2.23 -27.33
C GLY A 563 -18.41 -2.44 -26.69
N ALA A 564 -18.18 -3.64 -26.17
CA ALA A 564 -16.92 -4.06 -25.55
C ALA A 564 -16.19 -5.08 -26.45
N GLY A 565 -14.86 -5.20 -26.32
CA GLY A 565 -14.04 -6.14 -27.05
C GLY A 565 -14.14 -5.97 -28.57
N VAL A 566 -14.51 -7.00 -29.27
CA VAL A 566 -14.66 -7.00 -30.76
C VAL A 566 -15.79 -6.07 -31.25
N HIS A 567 -16.74 -5.77 -30.38
CA HIS A 567 -17.87 -4.87 -30.68
C HIS A 567 -17.57 -3.41 -30.33
N GLY A 568 -16.41 -3.13 -29.73
CA GLY A 568 -15.93 -1.79 -29.41
C GLY A 568 -14.92 -1.26 -30.42
N GLY A 569 -14.10 -0.31 -29.99
CA GLY A 569 -12.96 0.20 -30.72
C GLY A 569 -13.29 1.28 -31.76
N GLU A 570 -14.48 1.87 -31.74
CA GLU A 570 -14.91 2.97 -32.61
C GLU A 570 -15.18 4.22 -31.79
N VAL A 571 -15.01 5.40 -32.37
CA VAL A 571 -15.48 6.65 -31.78
C VAL A 571 -16.94 6.82 -32.11
N VAL A 572 -17.81 6.72 -31.11
CA VAL A 572 -19.26 6.81 -31.26
C VAL A 572 -19.70 8.27 -31.32
N SER A 573 -19.15 9.08 -30.40
CA SER A 573 -19.46 10.50 -30.31
C SER A 573 -18.27 11.28 -29.77
N ALA A 574 -18.07 12.51 -30.22
CA ALA A 574 -17.01 13.38 -29.73
C ALA A 574 -17.45 14.85 -29.83
N GLY A 575 -17.30 15.60 -28.74
CA GLY A 575 -17.74 16.99 -28.66
C GLY A 575 -17.78 17.49 -27.22
N THR A 576 -18.48 18.62 -27.01
CA THR A 576 -18.76 19.06 -25.62
C THR A 576 -19.71 18.08 -24.93
N PRO A 577 -19.80 18.11 -23.60
CA PRO A 577 -20.75 17.27 -22.87
C PRO A 577 -22.20 17.39 -23.43
N GLU A 578 -22.63 18.58 -23.77
CA GLU A 578 -23.96 18.86 -24.33
C GLU A 578 -24.15 18.23 -25.71
N GLU A 579 -23.14 18.26 -26.57
CA GLU A 579 -23.17 17.63 -27.90
C GLU A 579 -23.26 16.11 -27.77
N VAL A 580 -22.50 15.50 -26.86
CA VAL A 580 -22.54 14.06 -26.60
C VAL A 580 -23.88 13.64 -25.99
N MET A 581 -24.47 14.44 -25.09
CA MET A 581 -25.81 14.20 -24.52
C MET A 581 -26.91 14.26 -25.58
N ALA A 582 -26.72 15.04 -26.61
CA ALA A 582 -27.68 15.17 -27.72
C ALA A 582 -27.60 13.99 -28.71
N ASP A 583 -26.44 13.28 -28.78
CA ASP A 583 -26.25 12.19 -29.72
C ASP A 583 -27.01 10.92 -29.29
N PRO A 584 -27.99 10.46 -30.10
CA PRO A 584 -28.77 9.27 -29.74
C PRO A 584 -27.96 7.97 -29.81
N ASN A 585 -26.79 7.94 -30.47
CA ASN A 585 -25.96 6.77 -30.59
C ASN A 585 -25.04 6.59 -29.36
N SER A 586 -24.75 7.68 -28.64
CA SER A 586 -23.94 7.65 -27.44
C SER A 586 -24.68 7.06 -26.24
N LEU A 587 -24.25 5.90 -25.78
CA LEU A 587 -24.80 5.29 -24.58
C LEU A 587 -24.49 6.15 -23.34
N THR A 588 -23.27 6.69 -23.24
CA THR A 588 -22.87 7.64 -22.20
C THR A 588 -23.76 8.88 -22.24
N GLY A 589 -24.00 9.45 -23.43
CA GLY A 589 -24.88 10.59 -23.60
C GLY A 589 -26.32 10.33 -23.17
N GLN A 590 -26.85 9.12 -23.40
CA GLN A 590 -28.17 8.73 -22.93
C GLN A 590 -28.27 8.70 -21.39
N TYR A 591 -27.20 8.27 -20.68
CA TYR A 591 -27.17 8.30 -19.22
C TYR A 591 -27.00 9.72 -18.68
N LEU A 592 -26.05 10.50 -19.20
CA LEU A 592 -25.83 11.88 -18.80
C LEU A 592 -27.08 12.78 -19.01
N SER A 593 -27.80 12.62 -20.13
CA SER A 593 -29.06 13.34 -20.39
C SER A 593 -30.25 12.82 -19.56
N GLY A 594 -30.11 11.68 -18.89
CA GLY A 594 -31.19 11.06 -18.10
C GLY A 594 -32.25 10.35 -18.92
N LYS A 595 -32.04 10.15 -20.24
CA LYS A 595 -32.90 9.27 -21.09
C LYS A 595 -32.83 7.83 -20.60
N LYS A 596 -31.64 7.38 -20.16
CA LYS A 596 -31.43 6.13 -19.40
C LYS A 596 -30.99 6.47 -17.99
N PHE A 597 -31.39 5.70 -17.02
CA PHE A 597 -30.94 5.80 -15.62
C PHE A 597 -31.19 4.49 -14.89
N ILE A 598 -30.49 4.27 -13.79
CA ILE A 598 -30.75 3.13 -12.89
C ILE A 598 -31.94 3.50 -11.99
N PRO A 599 -33.08 2.77 -12.08
CA PRO A 599 -34.29 3.11 -11.33
C PRO A 599 -34.12 2.87 -9.84
N LEU A 600 -34.87 3.62 -9.04
CA LEU A 600 -35.01 3.33 -7.61
C LEU A 600 -35.82 2.03 -7.42
N PRO A 601 -35.54 1.23 -6.38
CA PRO A 601 -36.41 0.13 -6.00
C PRO A 601 -37.84 0.63 -5.69
N LEU A 602 -38.84 -0.05 -6.23
CA LEU A 602 -40.25 0.30 -5.97
C LEU A 602 -40.58 0.19 -4.47
N GLU A 603 -40.12 -0.86 -3.85
CA GLU A 603 -40.20 -1.09 -2.40
C GLU A 603 -38.83 -1.58 -1.92
N ARG A 604 -38.42 -1.10 -0.74
CA ARG A 604 -37.20 -1.61 -0.09
C ARG A 604 -37.54 -2.81 0.78
N ARG A 605 -36.66 -3.79 0.77
CA ARG A 605 -36.82 -4.96 1.62
C ARG A 605 -36.77 -4.54 3.08
N LYS A 606 -37.57 -5.21 3.91
CA LYS A 606 -37.60 -5.01 5.37
C LYS A 606 -36.79 -6.12 6.02
N SER A 607 -36.10 -5.76 7.11
CA SER A 607 -35.40 -6.75 7.93
C SER A 607 -36.37 -7.81 8.45
N ASP A 608 -35.97 -9.07 8.37
CA ASP A 608 -36.70 -10.20 8.97
C ASP A 608 -36.41 -10.38 10.46
N GLY A 609 -35.67 -9.45 11.09
CA GLY A 609 -35.32 -9.47 12.51
C GLY A 609 -34.02 -10.18 12.82
N ARG A 610 -33.31 -10.73 11.81
CA ARG A 610 -31.97 -11.30 11.98
C ARG A 610 -30.91 -10.20 11.74
N PHE A 611 -29.96 -10.10 12.68
CA PHE A 611 -28.90 -9.09 12.62
C PHE A 611 -27.57 -9.69 13.02
N LEU A 612 -26.50 -9.21 12.37
CA LEU A 612 -25.15 -9.24 12.95
C LEU A 612 -24.96 -7.98 13.79
N GLU A 613 -24.53 -8.12 15.04
CA GLU A 613 -24.27 -6.99 15.93
C GLU A 613 -22.78 -6.96 16.28
N ILE A 614 -22.05 -5.95 15.76
CA ILE A 614 -20.66 -5.67 16.12
C ILE A 614 -20.68 -4.72 17.31
N LYS A 615 -19.90 -5.04 18.35
CA LYS A 615 -19.74 -4.21 19.56
C LYS A 615 -18.29 -3.87 19.81
N GLY A 616 -18.04 -2.60 20.08
CA GLY A 616 -16.76 -2.11 20.56
C GLY A 616 -15.63 -2.22 19.55
N ALA A 617 -15.90 -2.00 18.26
CA ALA A 617 -14.88 -1.97 17.23
C ALA A 617 -13.94 -0.78 17.46
N SER A 618 -12.64 -1.04 17.66
CA SER A 618 -11.62 -0.04 18.03
C SER A 618 -10.30 -0.17 17.26
N GLU A 619 -10.28 -0.96 16.19
CA GLU A 619 -9.11 -1.10 15.34
C GLU A 619 -8.84 0.18 14.54
N ASN A 620 -7.57 0.54 14.37
CA ASN A 620 -7.10 1.74 13.66
C ASN A 620 -7.80 3.03 14.18
N ASN A 621 -8.51 3.74 13.30
CA ASN A 621 -9.20 4.99 13.65
C ASN A 621 -10.61 4.81 14.21
N LEU A 622 -11.13 3.57 14.36
CA LEU A 622 -12.47 3.33 14.88
C LEU A 622 -12.61 3.67 16.38
N LYS A 623 -13.65 4.40 16.74
CA LYS A 623 -13.89 4.93 18.08
C LYS A 623 -14.94 4.12 18.83
N ASN A 624 -14.62 2.86 19.21
CA ASN A 624 -15.52 1.97 19.96
C ASN A 624 -16.91 1.83 19.29
N VAL A 625 -16.90 1.56 17.99
CA VAL A 625 -18.11 1.53 17.15
C VAL A 625 -19.01 0.36 17.50
N ASN A 626 -20.30 0.63 17.59
CA ASN A 626 -21.36 -0.37 17.70
C ASN A 626 -22.29 -0.25 16.49
N VAL A 627 -22.51 -1.36 15.77
CA VAL A 627 -23.35 -1.36 14.58
C VAL A 627 -24.14 -2.65 14.45
N LYS A 628 -25.40 -2.54 13.97
CA LYS A 628 -26.27 -3.66 13.62
C LYS A 628 -26.40 -3.74 12.11
N ILE A 629 -26.11 -4.90 11.56
CA ILE A 629 -26.16 -5.21 10.14
C ILE A 629 -27.32 -6.17 9.90
N PRO A 630 -28.42 -5.76 9.23
CA PRO A 630 -29.54 -6.63 8.95
C PRO A 630 -29.14 -7.72 7.94
N LEU A 631 -29.66 -8.93 8.11
CA LEU A 631 -29.40 -10.05 7.20
C LEU A 631 -30.50 -10.18 6.13
N GLY A 632 -30.16 -10.84 5.01
CA GLY A 632 -31.06 -11.05 3.87
C GLY A 632 -31.39 -9.76 3.11
N MET A 633 -30.53 -8.78 3.12
CA MET A 633 -30.72 -7.47 2.49
C MET A 633 -29.52 -7.07 1.64
N PHE A 634 -29.71 -6.09 0.76
CA PHE A 634 -28.65 -5.40 0.05
C PHE A 634 -28.22 -4.18 0.87
N ILE A 635 -26.98 -4.19 1.36
CA ILE A 635 -26.46 -3.22 2.31
C ILE A 635 -25.29 -2.48 1.68
N ALA A 636 -25.28 -1.16 1.77
CA ALA A 636 -24.11 -0.36 1.39
C ALA A 636 -23.48 0.30 2.62
N VAL A 637 -22.15 0.18 2.70
CA VAL A 637 -21.32 0.87 3.69
C VAL A 637 -20.66 2.05 2.99
N THR A 638 -20.97 3.24 3.48
CA THR A 638 -20.64 4.52 2.84
C THR A 638 -19.82 5.42 3.77
N GLY A 639 -19.39 6.56 3.28
CA GLY A 639 -18.66 7.58 4.03
C GLY A 639 -17.41 8.07 3.29
N VAL A 640 -16.85 9.16 3.78
CA VAL A 640 -15.66 9.79 3.16
C VAL A 640 -14.44 8.86 3.14
N SER A 641 -13.45 9.18 2.30
CA SER A 641 -12.20 8.43 2.24
C SER A 641 -11.50 8.46 3.61
N GLY A 642 -10.94 7.31 4.05
CA GLY A 642 -10.29 7.22 5.37
C GLY A 642 -11.22 7.19 6.59
N SER A 643 -12.56 7.14 6.45
CA SER A 643 -13.52 7.11 7.57
C SER A 643 -13.55 5.81 8.38
N GLY A 644 -12.85 4.75 7.95
CA GLY A 644 -12.77 3.47 8.67
C GLY A 644 -13.64 2.34 8.09
N LYS A 645 -14.24 2.50 6.90
CA LYS A 645 -15.10 1.50 6.23
C LYS A 645 -14.40 0.14 6.11
N SER A 646 -13.25 0.09 5.46
CA SER A 646 -12.51 -1.16 5.24
C SER A 646 -11.99 -1.76 6.56
N THR A 647 -11.66 -0.93 7.54
CA THR A 647 -11.29 -1.39 8.89
C THR A 647 -12.47 -2.12 9.56
N LEU A 648 -13.66 -1.54 9.53
CA LEU A 648 -14.86 -2.14 10.13
C LEU A 648 -15.26 -3.44 9.43
N ILE A 649 -15.26 -3.45 8.10
CA ILE A 649 -15.79 -4.55 7.30
C ILE A 649 -14.72 -5.61 7.01
N ASN A 650 -13.55 -5.23 6.48
CA ASN A 650 -12.54 -6.21 6.06
C ASN A 650 -11.71 -6.70 7.24
N GLU A 651 -11.19 -5.77 8.09
CA GLU A 651 -10.31 -6.15 9.20
C GLU A 651 -11.06 -6.78 10.39
N ILE A 652 -12.25 -6.29 10.72
CA ILE A 652 -13.01 -6.80 11.87
C ILE A 652 -14.06 -7.82 11.44
N LEU A 653 -15.07 -7.43 10.65
CA LEU A 653 -16.21 -8.28 10.34
C LEU A 653 -15.81 -9.51 9.53
N HIS A 654 -15.18 -9.32 8.36
CA HIS A 654 -14.78 -10.41 7.48
C HIS A 654 -13.84 -11.40 8.19
N LYS A 655 -12.75 -10.91 8.82
CA LYS A 655 -11.81 -11.79 9.51
C LYS A 655 -12.43 -12.55 10.66
N SER A 656 -13.35 -11.94 11.43
CA SER A 656 -14.08 -12.61 12.51
C SER A 656 -15.03 -13.69 11.97
N LEU A 657 -15.78 -13.39 10.90
CA LEU A 657 -16.65 -14.38 10.26
C LEU A 657 -15.84 -15.54 9.66
N ALA A 658 -14.76 -15.25 8.96
CA ALA A 658 -13.88 -16.26 8.38
C ALA A 658 -13.25 -17.15 9.46
N GLN A 659 -12.83 -16.57 10.60
CA GLN A 659 -12.29 -17.33 11.72
C GLN A 659 -13.34 -18.30 12.31
N LYS A 660 -14.57 -17.85 12.51
CA LYS A 660 -15.61 -18.67 13.14
C LYS A 660 -16.27 -19.66 12.18
N LEU A 661 -16.56 -19.26 10.94
CA LEU A 661 -17.28 -20.09 9.96
C LEU A 661 -16.36 -21.02 9.15
N HIS A 662 -15.13 -20.58 8.87
CA HIS A 662 -14.19 -21.31 8.03
C HIS A 662 -12.93 -21.76 8.75
N HIS A 663 -12.85 -21.54 10.08
CA HIS A 663 -11.66 -21.81 10.88
C HIS A 663 -10.39 -21.16 10.31
N ALA A 664 -10.56 -19.99 9.68
CA ALA A 664 -9.46 -19.25 9.09
C ALA A 664 -8.44 -18.84 10.16
N LYS A 665 -7.18 -18.83 9.78
CA LYS A 665 -6.05 -18.49 10.66
C LYS A 665 -5.69 -17.00 10.59
N THR A 666 -6.67 -16.14 10.38
CA THR A 666 -6.50 -14.69 10.35
C THR A 666 -6.91 -14.08 11.69
N LYS A 667 -6.12 -13.12 12.18
CA LYS A 667 -6.45 -12.37 13.40
C LYS A 667 -7.42 -11.23 13.03
N PRO A 668 -8.63 -11.20 13.63
CA PRO A 668 -9.52 -10.06 13.49
C PRO A 668 -8.95 -8.82 14.17
N GLY A 669 -9.34 -7.63 13.67
CA GLY A 669 -9.04 -6.37 14.33
C GLY A 669 -9.72 -6.23 15.70
N GLU A 670 -9.28 -5.26 16.49
CA GLU A 670 -9.75 -5.07 17.86
C GLU A 670 -11.25 -4.76 17.94
N HIS A 671 -11.99 -5.60 18.67
CA HIS A 671 -13.41 -5.45 18.96
C HIS A 671 -13.81 -6.26 20.19
N LYS A 672 -14.94 -5.91 20.81
CA LYS A 672 -15.41 -6.63 22.00
C LYS A 672 -16.13 -7.94 21.66
N SER A 673 -17.09 -7.92 20.75
CA SER A 673 -17.83 -9.11 20.34
C SER A 673 -18.62 -8.90 19.05
N ILE A 674 -18.91 -10.01 18.35
CA ILE A 674 -19.86 -10.05 17.22
C ILE A 674 -20.90 -11.10 17.54
N LYS A 675 -22.19 -10.71 17.51
CA LYS A 675 -23.33 -11.57 17.74
C LYS A 675 -24.09 -11.84 16.44
N GLY A 676 -24.81 -12.97 16.39
CA GLY A 676 -25.66 -13.35 15.25
C GLY A 676 -24.94 -14.13 14.15
N ILE A 677 -23.71 -14.59 14.39
CA ILE A 677 -22.93 -15.39 13.43
C ILE A 677 -23.61 -16.73 13.13
N ASP A 678 -24.35 -17.28 14.10
CA ASP A 678 -25.08 -18.57 13.97
C ASP A 678 -26.15 -18.56 12.87
N TYR A 679 -26.57 -17.38 12.41
CA TYR A 679 -27.48 -17.26 11.26
C TYR A 679 -26.81 -17.50 9.90
N LEU A 680 -25.48 -17.56 9.86
CA LEU A 680 -24.68 -17.68 8.65
C LEU A 680 -24.00 -19.04 8.55
N GLU A 681 -23.85 -19.53 7.31
CA GLU A 681 -23.10 -20.75 7.01
C GLU A 681 -21.74 -20.45 6.40
N LYS A 682 -21.62 -19.35 5.64
CA LYS A 682 -20.37 -18.96 4.99
C LYS A 682 -20.25 -17.45 4.79
N VAL A 683 -19.05 -16.96 4.78
CA VAL A 683 -18.70 -15.62 4.34
C VAL A 683 -17.88 -15.71 3.05
N ILE A 684 -18.15 -14.81 2.11
CA ILE A 684 -17.48 -14.75 0.80
C ILE A 684 -16.98 -13.33 0.61
N ASP A 685 -15.67 -13.19 0.58
CA ASP A 685 -15.02 -11.91 0.32
C ASP A 685 -14.64 -11.81 -1.17
N ILE A 686 -15.08 -10.74 -1.81
CA ILE A 686 -14.86 -10.46 -3.23
C ILE A 686 -14.14 -9.12 -3.35
N ASP A 687 -12.82 -9.19 -3.23
CA ASP A 687 -11.92 -8.04 -3.32
C ASP A 687 -11.33 -7.87 -4.73
N GLN A 688 -10.62 -6.78 -4.97
CA GLN A 688 -9.97 -6.45 -6.24
C GLN A 688 -8.62 -7.16 -6.45
N SER A 689 -8.19 -8.03 -5.54
CA SER A 689 -6.94 -8.76 -5.68
C SER A 689 -6.96 -9.69 -6.90
N PRO A 690 -5.83 -9.90 -7.58
CA PRO A 690 -5.75 -10.79 -8.74
C PRO A 690 -6.25 -12.21 -8.44
N ILE A 691 -6.93 -12.85 -9.41
CA ILE A 691 -7.38 -14.26 -9.30
C ILE A 691 -6.23 -15.27 -9.28
N GLY A 692 -5.01 -14.81 -9.37
CA GLY A 692 -3.78 -15.60 -9.27
C GLY A 692 -2.55 -14.78 -9.59
N ARG A 693 -1.40 -15.22 -9.08
CA ARG A 693 -0.11 -14.51 -9.20
C ARG A 693 0.72 -14.94 -10.40
N THR A 694 0.30 -15.98 -11.11
CA THR A 694 1.06 -16.56 -12.23
C THR A 694 0.29 -16.47 -13.55
N PRO A 695 0.97 -16.45 -14.70
CA PRO A 695 0.34 -16.45 -16.01
C PRO A 695 -0.55 -17.66 -16.29
N ARG A 696 -0.45 -18.74 -15.49
CA ARG A 696 -1.28 -19.94 -15.58
C ARG A 696 -2.69 -19.75 -15.03
N SER A 697 -2.85 -18.82 -14.09
CA SER A 697 -4.17 -18.48 -13.59
C SER A 697 -4.91 -17.66 -14.64
N ASN A 698 -6.14 -18.04 -14.94
CA ASN A 698 -7.01 -17.38 -15.91
C ASN A 698 -8.49 -17.58 -15.55
N PRO A 699 -9.43 -16.86 -16.18
CA PRO A 699 -10.86 -16.97 -15.88
C PRO A 699 -11.39 -18.40 -15.97
N ALA A 700 -10.98 -19.17 -16.97
CA ALA A 700 -11.45 -20.55 -17.16
C ALA A 700 -11.01 -21.49 -16.02
N THR A 701 -9.77 -21.34 -15.53
CA THR A 701 -9.27 -22.17 -14.43
C THR A 701 -9.88 -21.76 -13.09
N TYR A 702 -10.05 -20.46 -12.85
CA TYR A 702 -10.58 -19.93 -11.59
C TYR A 702 -12.05 -20.31 -11.39
N THR A 703 -12.88 -20.20 -12.40
CA THR A 703 -14.30 -20.60 -12.36
C THR A 703 -14.52 -22.10 -12.45
N GLY A 704 -13.46 -22.88 -12.65
CA GLY A 704 -13.52 -24.33 -12.80
C GLY A 704 -14.21 -24.81 -14.09
N VAL A 705 -14.48 -23.94 -15.06
CA VAL A 705 -15.05 -24.32 -16.35
C VAL A 705 -14.04 -25.10 -17.22
N PHE A 706 -12.74 -24.79 -17.01
CA PHE A 706 -11.68 -25.47 -17.77
C PHE A 706 -11.58 -26.96 -17.46
N ASP A 707 -11.95 -27.39 -16.27
CA ASP A 707 -12.01 -28.82 -15.92
C ASP A 707 -13.05 -29.58 -16.71
N ASP A 708 -14.22 -28.97 -16.90
CA ASP A 708 -15.30 -29.54 -17.72
C ASP A 708 -14.95 -29.53 -19.22
N ILE A 709 -14.27 -28.48 -19.69
CA ILE A 709 -13.77 -28.42 -21.08
C ILE A 709 -12.75 -29.51 -21.34
N ARG A 710 -11.80 -29.77 -20.41
CA ARG A 710 -10.84 -30.88 -20.54
C ARG A 710 -11.51 -32.23 -20.56
N ASP A 711 -12.58 -32.44 -19.84
CA ASP A 711 -13.39 -33.65 -19.88
C ASP A 711 -13.99 -33.86 -21.29
N VAL A 712 -14.54 -32.83 -21.92
CA VAL A 712 -15.06 -32.87 -23.28
C VAL A 712 -13.98 -33.27 -24.28
N PHE A 713 -12.79 -32.68 -24.21
CA PHE A 713 -11.67 -33.03 -25.08
C PHE A 713 -11.22 -34.47 -24.88
N ALA A 714 -11.19 -35.00 -23.68
CA ALA A 714 -10.83 -36.36 -23.36
C ALA A 714 -11.86 -37.39 -23.91
N THR A 715 -13.10 -36.95 -24.14
CA THR A 715 -14.18 -37.83 -24.72
C THR A 715 -14.20 -37.86 -26.25
N THR A 716 -13.43 -37.01 -26.93
CA THR A 716 -13.34 -37.01 -28.40
C THR A 716 -12.79 -38.32 -28.94
N ASN A 717 -13.22 -38.72 -30.15
CA ASN A 717 -12.76 -39.96 -30.77
C ASN A 717 -11.24 -39.98 -30.96
N GLU A 718 -10.66 -38.88 -31.35
CA GLU A 718 -9.21 -38.73 -31.57
C GLU A 718 -8.42 -38.88 -30.26
N ALA A 719 -8.88 -38.29 -29.16
CA ALA A 719 -8.27 -38.44 -27.82
C ALA A 719 -8.34 -39.90 -27.35
N LYS A 720 -9.48 -40.59 -27.58
CA LYS A 720 -9.66 -41.99 -27.19
C LYS A 720 -8.74 -42.91 -27.99
N VAL A 721 -8.62 -42.71 -29.32
CA VAL A 721 -7.71 -43.49 -30.15
C VAL A 721 -6.25 -43.35 -29.71
N ARG A 722 -5.84 -42.15 -29.26
CA ARG A 722 -4.48 -41.87 -28.78
C ARG A 722 -4.28 -42.23 -27.29
N GLY A 723 -5.32 -42.66 -26.60
CA GLY A 723 -5.27 -42.95 -25.17
C GLY A 723 -5.09 -41.73 -24.29
N TYR A 724 -5.48 -40.54 -24.78
CA TYR A 724 -5.32 -39.30 -24.06
C TYR A 724 -6.39 -39.12 -22.98
N LYS A 725 -5.95 -38.96 -21.73
CA LYS A 725 -6.82 -38.71 -20.58
C LYS A 725 -6.93 -37.19 -20.33
N LYS A 726 -7.84 -36.77 -19.45
CA LYS A 726 -8.08 -35.38 -19.02
C LYS A 726 -6.77 -34.60 -18.68
N GLY A 727 -5.78 -35.28 -18.07
CA GLY A 727 -4.48 -34.65 -17.71
C GLY A 727 -3.68 -34.18 -18.93
N ARG A 728 -3.86 -34.80 -20.11
CA ARG A 728 -3.18 -34.40 -21.35
C ARG A 728 -3.53 -32.99 -21.80
N PHE A 729 -4.77 -32.58 -21.55
CA PHE A 729 -5.30 -31.25 -21.88
C PHE A 729 -5.07 -30.19 -20.78
N SER A 730 -4.22 -30.49 -19.80
CA SER A 730 -3.80 -29.53 -18.77
C SER A 730 -2.44 -28.94 -19.12
N PHE A 731 -2.36 -27.61 -19.17
CA PHE A 731 -1.07 -26.89 -19.31
C PHE A 731 -0.23 -26.89 -18.04
N ASN A 732 -0.75 -27.38 -16.89
CA ASN A 732 -0.02 -27.52 -15.64
C ASN A 732 0.70 -28.86 -15.49
N VAL A 733 0.29 -29.88 -16.24
CA VAL A 733 0.77 -31.25 -16.10
C VAL A 733 1.72 -31.61 -17.25
N LYS A 734 2.82 -32.31 -16.94
CA LYS A 734 3.71 -32.84 -17.98
C LYS A 734 2.97 -33.78 -18.94
N GLY A 735 3.42 -33.83 -20.21
CA GLY A 735 2.88 -34.71 -21.25
C GLY A 735 2.07 -33.97 -22.30
N GLY A 736 1.23 -32.97 -21.94
CA GLY A 736 0.44 -32.21 -22.92
C GLY A 736 0.87 -30.76 -23.09
N ARG A 737 1.58 -30.23 -22.12
CA ARG A 737 2.04 -28.83 -22.12
C ARG A 737 3.30 -28.66 -22.98
N CYS A 738 3.56 -27.42 -23.40
CA CYS A 738 4.85 -27.03 -23.93
C CYS A 738 5.90 -27.06 -22.80
N GLU A 739 6.95 -27.85 -22.96
CA GLU A 739 7.98 -27.98 -21.91
C GLU A 739 8.98 -26.80 -21.92
N ALA A 740 9.13 -26.05 -23.03
CA ALA A 740 9.98 -24.88 -23.09
C ALA A 740 9.48 -23.76 -22.13
N CYS A 741 8.19 -23.41 -22.17
CA CYS A 741 7.57 -22.46 -21.25
C CYS A 741 6.84 -23.14 -20.07
N ARG A 742 6.91 -24.46 -19.95
CA ARG A 742 6.23 -25.26 -18.92
C ARG A 742 4.73 -24.98 -18.80
N GLY A 743 4.10 -24.55 -19.90
CA GLY A 743 2.67 -24.23 -19.96
C GLY A 743 2.30 -22.77 -19.68
N ASP A 744 3.25 -21.90 -19.44
CA ASP A 744 2.99 -20.47 -19.20
C ASP A 744 2.58 -19.74 -20.48
N GLY A 745 3.02 -20.22 -21.67
CA GLY A 745 2.82 -19.56 -22.95
C GLY A 745 3.78 -18.38 -23.19
N ILE A 746 4.36 -17.88 -22.13
CA ILE A 746 5.31 -16.74 -22.13
C ILE A 746 6.57 -17.14 -21.37
N ILE A 747 7.67 -16.45 -21.65
CA ILE A 747 8.95 -16.57 -20.95
C ILE A 747 9.18 -15.26 -20.22
N LYS A 748 9.42 -15.33 -18.92
CA LYS A 748 9.80 -14.20 -18.09
C LYS A 748 11.32 -14.00 -18.21
N ILE A 749 11.73 -12.81 -18.63
CA ILE A 749 13.12 -12.39 -18.64
C ILE A 749 13.31 -11.44 -17.46
N GLU A 750 14.04 -11.92 -16.45
CA GLU A 750 14.32 -11.12 -15.25
C GLU A 750 15.40 -10.08 -15.54
N MET A 751 15.08 -8.83 -15.29
CA MET A 751 15.95 -7.68 -15.49
C MET A 751 16.34 -7.10 -14.13
N HIS A 752 17.58 -7.23 -13.71
CA HIS A 752 18.03 -6.85 -12.35
C HIS A 752 17.75 -5.39 -11.95
N PHE A 753 17.65 -4.47 -12.90
CA PHE A 753 17.43 -3.03 -12.63
C PHE A 753 16.22 -2.44 -13.34
N LEU A 754 15.51 -3.23 -14.14
CA LEU A 754 14.34 -2.83 -14.92
C LEU A 754 13.17 -3.77 -14.61
N PRO A 755 11.92 -3.38 -14.93
CA PRO A 755 10.80 -4.29 -14.85
C PRO A 755 11.02 -5.55 -15.68
N ASP A 756 10.57 -6.68 -15.17
CA ASP A 756 10.64 -7.96 -15.88
C ASP A 756 9.92 -7.90 -17.24
N VAL A 757 10.54 -8.44 -18.27
CA VAL A 757 9.96 -8.49 -19.61
C VAL A 757 9.34 -9.87 -19.86
N TYR A 758 8.13 -9.88 -20.37
CA TYR A 758 7.41 -11.11 -20.72
C TYR A 758 7.30 -11.21 -22.25
N VAL A 759 7.92 -12.25 -22.82
CA VAL A 759 7.88 -12.51 -24.26
C VAL A 759 7.12 -13.80 -24.58
N PRO A 760 6.36 -13.88 -25.69
CA PRO A 760 5.75 -15.11 -26.11
C PRO A 760 6.78 -16.23 -26.28
N CYS A 761 6.44 -17.45 -25.87
CA CYS A 761 7.32 -18.61 -26.03
C CYS A 761 7.52 -18.91 -27.51
N GLU A 762 8.77 -18.95 -27.97
CA GLU A 762 9.14 -19.19 -29.37
C GLU A 762 8.75 -20.59 -29.86
N VAL A 763 8.63 -21.58 -28.96
CA VAL A 763 8.30 -22.96 -29.31
C VAL A 763 6.79 -23.17 -29.52
N CYS A 764 5.96 -22.64 -28.63
CA CYS A 764 4.51 -22.83 -28.72
C CYS A 764 3.77 -21.56 -29.18
N HIS A 765 4.46 -20.45 -29.44
CA HIS A 765 3.89 -19.18 -29.87
C HIS A 765 2.67 -18.74 -29.01
N GLY A 766 2.79 -18.85 -27.70
CA GLY A 766 1.73 -18.51 -26.76
C GLY A 766 0.65 -19.59 -26.52
N LYS A 767 0.64 -20.68 -27.31
CA LYS A 767 -0.43 -21.70 -27.25
C LYS A 767 -0.39 -22.61 -26.03
N ARG A 768 0.68 -22.61 -25.22
CA ARG A 768 0.83 -23.34 -23.94
C ARG A 768 0.99 -24.88 -24.07
N TYR A 769 0.64 -25.50 -25.19
CA TYR A 769 0.62 -26.94 -25.42
C TYR A 769 1.66 -27.40 -26.44
N ASN A 770 1.98 -28.68 -26.42
CA ASN A 770 2.75 -29.33 -27.47
C ASN A 770 1.90 -29.59 -28.72
N ARG A 771 2.59 -29.89 -29.84
CA ARG A 771 1.95 -30.05 -31.14
C ARG A 771 0.92 -31.18 -31.13
N GLU A 772 1.23 -32.31 -30.53
CA GLU A 772 0.39 -33.50 -30.49
C GLU A 772 -0.94 -33.29 -29.76
N THR A 773 -0.93 -32.49 -28.69
CA THR A 773 -2.15 -32.12 -27.96
C THR A 773 -3.02 -31.15 -28.75
N LEU A 774 -2.42 -30.28 -29.57
CA LEU A 774 -3.13 -29.33 -30.40
C LEU A 774 -3.77 -29.96 -31.65
N GLU A 775 -3.38 -31.17 -32.01
CA GLU A 775 -4.03 -31.92 -33.10
C GLU A 775 -5.44 -32.38 -32.73
N VAL A 776 -5.71 -32.64 -31.43
CA VAL A 776 -7.05 -33.04 -30.99
C VAL A 776 -8.01 -31.86 -31.05
N LYS A 777 -9.12 -32.06 -31.77
CA LYS A 777 -10.12 -31.01 -32.01
C LYS A 777 -11.50 -31.40 -31.52
N TYR A 778 -12.25 -30.44 -31.01
CA TYR A 778 -13.68 -30.54 -30.74
C TYR A 778 -14.40 -29.45 -31.53
N LYS A 779 -15.39 -29.84 -32.35
CA LYS A 779 -16.08 -28.95 -33.33
C LYS A 779 -15.08 -28.09 -34.15
N GLY A 780 -13.96 -28.68 -34.57
CA GLY A 780 -12.94 -28.02 -35.39
C GLY A 780 -11.94 -27.10 -34.64
N LYS A 781 -12.09 -26.91 -33.32
CA LYS A 781 -11.21 -26.11 -32.48
C LYS A 781 -10.36 -26.99 -31.57
N ASN A 782 -9.08 -26.68 -31.43
CA ASN A 782 -8.20 -27.30 -30.44
C ASN A 782 -8.31 -26.62 -29.05
N ILE A 783 -7.67 -27.16 -28.03
CA ILE A 783 -7.77 -26.67 -26.65
C ILE A 783 -7.19 -25.24 -26.49
N ALA A 784 -6.18 -24.86 -27.27
CA ALA A 784 -5.63 -23.50 -27.22
C ALA A 784 -6.57 -22.50 -27.92
N ASP A 785 -7.23 -22.91 -29.03
CA ASP A 785 -8.25 -22.07 -29.68
C ASP A 785 -9.41 -21.78 -28.73
N ILE A 786 -9.80 -22.74 -27.87
CA ILE A 786 -10.84 -22.53 -26.85
C ILE A 786 -10.38 -21.52 -25.79
N LEU A 787 -9.14 -21.62 -25.35
CA LEU A 787 -8.61 -20.64 -24.38
C LEU A 787 -8.50 -19.22 -24.96
N ASP A 788 -8.32 -19.11 -26.28
CA ASP A 788 -8.27 -17.81 -26.99
C ASP A 788 -9.65 -17.25 -27.33
N MET A 789 -10.72 -18.04 -27.18
CA MET A 789 -12.08 -17.56 -27.37
C MET A 789 -12.49 -16.57 -26.30
N THR A 790 -13.30 -15.57 -26.69
CA THR A 790 -14.02 -14.72 -25.74
C THR A 790 -15.08 -15.54 -25.01
N VAL A 791 -15.47 -15.07 -23.82
CA VAL A 791 -16.55 -15.71 -23.04
C VAL A 791 -17.85 -15.76 -23.87
N GLU A 792 -18.21 -14.67 -24.54
CA GLU A 792 -19.41 -14.58 -25.41
C GLU A 792 -19.40 -15.66 -26.50
N ALA A 793 -18.31 -15.77 -27.23
CA ALA A 793 -18.17 -16.81 -28.27
C ALA A 793 -18.20 -18.23 -27.67
N SER A 794 -17.66 -18.40 -26.47
CA SER A 794 -17.62 -19.69 -25.78
C SER A 794 -18.99 -20.14 -25.31
N VAL A 795 -19.88 -19.22 -24.87
CA VAL A 795 -21.26 -19.51 -24.48
C VAL A 795 -22.00 -20.13 -25.67
N GLN A 796 -21.88 -19.54 -26.87
CA GLN A 796 -22.49 -20.03 -28.09
C GLN A 796 -21.87 -21.39 -28.53
N PHE A 797 -20.56 -21.53 -28.43
CA PHE A 797 -19.84 -22.74 -28.82
C PHE A 797 -20.24 -23.97 -27.99
N PHE A 798 -20.43 -23.80 -26.68
CA PHE A 798 -20.77 -24.85 -25.71
C PHE A 798 -22.26 -24.87 -25.32
N GLU A 799 -23.17 -24.25 -26.08
CA GLU A 799 -24.61 -24.16 -25.77
C GLU A 799 -25.26 -25.49 -25.40
N ASN A 800 -24.85 -26.57 -26.12
CA ASN A 800 -25.38 -27.90 -25.94
C ASN A 800 -24.73 -28.71 -24.79
N ILE A 801 -23.87 -28.11 -24.01
CA ILE A 801 -23.22 -28.71 -22.83
C ILE A 801 -23.59 -27.91 -21.56
N PRO A 802 -24.73 -28.26 -20.90
CA PRO A 802 -25.29 -27.45 -19.83
C PRO A 802 -24.31 -27.16 -18.66
N LYS A 803 -23.41 -28.10 -18.38
CA LYS A 803 -22.42 -27.97 -17.30
C LYS A 803 -21.40 -26.87 -17.59
N ILE A 804 -21.00 -26.70 -18.85
CA ILE A 804 -20.07 -25.65 -19.29
C ILE A 804 -20.85 -24.34 -19.51
N SER A 805 -21.95 -24.42 -20.24
CA SER A 805 -22.77 -23.25 -20.62
C SER A 805 -23.23 -22.45 -19.40
N ARG A 806 -23.67 -23.09 -18.30
CA ARG A 806 -24.09 -22.40 -17.07
C ARG A 806 -22.95 -21.59 -16.46
N LYS A 807 -21.73 -22.14 -16.38
CA LYS A 807 -20.57 -21.44 -15.81
C LYS A 807 -20.13 -20.28 -16.69
N LEU A 808 -20.15 -20.46 -18.01
CA LEU A 808 -19.84 -19.38 -18.94
C LEU A 808 -20.90 -18.28 -18.91
N GLN A 809 -22.18 -18.65 -18.76
CA GLN A 809 -23.28 -17.69 -18.65
C GLN A 809 -23.11 -16.78 -17.42
N THR A 810 -22.66 -17.30 -16.26
CA THR A 810 -22.41 -16.44 -15.07
C THR A 810 -21.31 -15.43 -15.32
N ILE A 811 -20.29 -15.75 -16.11
CA ILE A 811 -19.22 -14.80 -16.48
C ILE A 811 -19.79 -13.74 -17.46
N LEU A 812 -20.66 -14.14 -18.36
CA LEU A 812 -21.35 -13.21 -19.26
C LEU A 812 -22.30 -12.28 -18.51
N ASP A 813 -23.07 -12.80 -17.55
CA ASP A 813 -24.05 -12.06 -16.74
C ASP A 813 -23.39 -10.93 -15.92
N VAL A 814 -22.14 -11.10 -15.47
CA VAL A 814 -21.38 -10.04 -14.79
C VAL A 814 -20.70 -9.04 -15.74
N GLY A 815 -21.02 -9.09 -17.05
CA GLY A 815 -20.51 -8.15 -18.04
C GLY A 815 -19.12 -8.44 -18.58
N LEU A 816 -18.59 -9.67 -18.43
CA LEU A 816 -17.26 -10.07 -18.87
C LEU A 816 -17.28 -10.88 -20.18
N GLY A 817 -18.24 -10.61 -21.07
CA GLY A 817 -18.35 -11.30 -22.36
C GLY A 817 -17.13 -11.14 -23.26
N TYR A 818 -16.44 -10.02 -23.17
CA TYR A 818 -15.32 -9.63 -24.02
C TYR A 818 -13.97 -10.23 -23.63
N ILE A 819 -13.79 -10.70 -22.38
CA ILE A 819 -12.50 -11.28 -21.95
C ILE A 819 -12.30 -12.67 -22.58
N LYS A 820 -11.04 -13.06 -22.80
CA LYS A 820 -10.70 -14.41 -23.28
C LYS A 820 -10.67 -15.40 -22.12
N LEU A 821 -11.10 -16.64 -22.33
CA LEU A 821 -11.10 -17.70 -21.32
C LEU A 821 -9.71 -17.96 -20.74
N GLY A 822 -8.67 -17.95 -21.57
CA GLY A 822 -7.27 -18.16 -21.18
C GLY A 822 -6.48 -16.89 -20.87
N GLN A 823 -7.13 -15.72 -20.73
CA GLN A 823 -6.47 -14.46 -20.43
C GLN A 823 -5.72 -14.57 -19.11
N PRO A 824 -4.40 -14.28 -19.05
CA PRO A 824 -3.63 -14.35 -17.81
C PRO A 824 -4.21 -13.46 -16.73
N ALA A 825 -4.25 -13.96 -15.49
CA ALA A 825 -4.73 -13.20 -14.33
C ALA A 825 -4.01 -11.85 -14.12
N THR A 826 -2.74 -11.78 -14.50
CA THR A 826 -1.89 -10.59 -14.41
C THR A 826 -2.26 -9.47 -15.40
N THR A 827 -3.05 -9.77 -16.41
CA THR A 827 -3.52 -8.80 -17.41
C THR A 827 -4.95 -8.30 -17.16
N LEU A 828 -5.64 -8.88 -16.17
CA LEU A 828 -6.96 -8.44 -15.77
C LEU A 828 -6.85 -7.18 -14.90
N SER A 829 -7.77 -6.24 -15.09
CA SER A 829 -7.96 -5.13 -14.15
C SER A 829 -8.50 -5.63 -12.80
N GLY A 830 -8.38 -4.82 -11.74
CA GLY A 830 -8.92 -5.17 -10.42
C GLY A 830 -10.42 -5.46 -10.46
N GLY A 831 -11.19 -4.64 -11.17
CA GLY A 831 -12.64 -4.83 -11.35
C GLY A 831 -12.99 -6.08 -12.16
N GLU A 832 -12.22 -6.42 -13.21
CA GLU A 832 -12.40 -7.65 -13.96
C GLU A 832 -12.13 -8.89 -13.09
N ALA A 833 -11.02 -8.88 -12.33
CA ALA A 833 -10.69 -9.95 -11.40
C ALA A 833 -11.80 -10.16 -10.35
N GLN A 834 -12.34 -9.09 -9.79
CA GLN A 834 -13.44 -9.10 -8.84
C GLN A 834 -14.71 -9.70 -9.45
N ARG A 835 -15.08 -9.31 -10.67
CA ARG A 835 -16.24 -9.87 -11.38
C ARG A 835 -16.07 -11.36 -11.72
N VAL A 836 -14.85 -11.82 -12.05
CA VAL A 836 -14.56 -13.25 -12.22
C VAL A 836 -14.77 -14.02 -10.91
N LYS A 837 -14.36 -13.44 -9.76
CA LYS A 837 -14.61 -14.03 -8.44
C LYS A 837 -16.12 -14.13 -8.17
N LEU A 838 -16.86 -13.07 -8.43
CA LEU A 838 -18.32 -13.05 -8.28
C LEU A 838 -18.97 -14.11 -9.16
N ALA A 839 -18.61 -14.21 -10.44
CA ALA A 839 -19.11 -15.22 -11.36
C ALA A 839 -18.85 -16.65 -10.86
N SER A 840 -17.70 -16.89 -10.24
CA SER A 840 -17.35 -18.19 -9.67
C SER A 840 -18.27 -18.60 -8.50
N GLU A 841 -18.83 -17.65 -7.76
CA GLU A 841 -19.75 -17.94 -6.67
C GLU A 841 -21.22 -18.09 -7.16
N LEU A 842 -21.61 -17.35 -8.19
CA LEU A 842 -22.96 -17.36 -8.75
C LEU A 842 -23.44 -18.71 -9.29
N HIS A 843 -22.53 -19.55 -9.81
CA HIS A 843 -22.91 -20.87 -10.33
C HIS A 843 -23.12 -21.91 -9.23
N ARG A 844 -22.71 -21.62 -8.00
CA ARG A 844 -22.92 -22.47 -6.83
C ARG A 844 -24.36 -22.34 -6.32
N ARG A 845 -24.92 -23.43 -5.77
CA ARG A 845 -26.26 -23.39 -5.20
C ARG A 845 -26.25 -22.54 -3.92
N SER A 846 -27.10 -21.50 -3.87
CA SER A 846 -27.30 -20.71 -2.65
C SER A 846 -28.08 -21.50 -1.62
N THR A 847 -27.72 -21.33 -0.33
CA THR A 847 -28.46 -21.86 0.82
C THR A 847 -29.32 -20.78 1.50
N GLY A 848 -29.23 -19.52 1.03
CA GLY A 848 -29.91 -18.37 1.66
C GLY A 848 -29.29 -17.94 2.99
N LYS A 849 -28.07 -18.41 3.31
CA LYS A 849 -27.33 -18.09 4.55
C LYS A 849 -25.89 -17.67 4.29
N SER A 850 -25.60 -17.21 3.07
CA SER A 850 -24.29 -16.71 2.71
C SER A 850 -24.22 -15.21 2.96
N PHE A 851 -23.04 -14.75 3.38
CA PHE A 851 -22.75 -13.33 3.56
C PHE A 851 -21.66 -12.91 2.56
N TYR A 852 -22.04 -12.13 1.56
CA TYR A 852 -21.14 -11.60 0.55
C TYR A 852 -20.64 -10.22 0.98
N ILE A 853 -19.33 -10.02 0.89
CA ILE A 853 -18.65 -8.73 1.08
C ILE A 853 -17.98 -8.36 -0.23
N LEU A 854 -18.31 -7.19 -0.75
CA LEU A 854 -17.71 -6.65 -1.98
C LEU A 854 -17.10 -5.28 -1.67
N ASP A 855 -15.85 -5.11 -2.03
CA ASP A 855 -15.12 -3.85 -1.83
C ASP A 855 -15.04 -3.09 -3.16
N GLU A 856 -15.76 -1.96 -3.24
CA GLU A 856 -15.87 -1.07 -4.41
C GLU A 856 -16.11 -1.82 -5.74
N PRO A 857 -17.21 -2.60 -5.86
CA PRO A 857 -17.42 -3.45 -7.03
C PRO A 857 -17.72 -2.68 -8.33
N THR A 858 -17.92 -1.37 -8.27
CA THR A 858 -18.18 -0.52 -9.44
C THR A 858 -16.92 0.10 -10.05
N THR A 859 -15.76 -0.19 -9.48
CA THR A 859 -14.47 0.31 -9.98
C THR A 859 -14.27 0.01 -11.46
N GLY A 860 -14.01 1.03 -12.27
CA GLY A 860 -13.77 0.90 -13.71
C GLY A 860 -15.01 0.52 -14.54
N LEU A 861 -16.22 0.69 -14.00
CA LEU A 861 -17.46 0.35 -14.68
C LEU A 861 -18.20 1.59 -15.22
N HIS A 862 -18.63 1.47 -16.46
CA HIS A 862 -19.63 2.38 -17.01
C HIS A 862 -21.00 2.17 -16.34
N VAL A 863 -21.86 3.17 -16.31
CA VAL A 863 -23.20 3.12 -15.67
C VAL A 863 -24.06 1.93 -16.18
N ASP A 864 -23.95 1.58 -17.46
CA ASP A 864 -24.65 0.41 -18.01
C ASP A 864 -24.14 -0.92 -17.43
N ASP A 865 -22.82 -1.04 -17.24
CA ASP A 865 -22.22 -2.19 -16.58
C ASP A 865 -22.64 -2.29 -15.11
N ILE A 866 -22.74 -1.13 -14.42
CA ILE A 866 -23.25 -1.04 -13.03
C ILE A 866 -24.71 -1.53 -12.97
N SER A 867 -25.54 -1.14 -13.93
CA SER A 867 -26.92 -1.60 -13.99
C SER A 867 -27.01 -3.13 -14.09
N ARG A 868 -26.18 -3.75 -14.91
CA ARG A 868 -26.09 -5.23 -15.04
C ARG A 868 -25.59 -5.88 -13.75
N LEU A 869 -24.57 -5.30 -13.14
CA LEU A 869 -24.03 -5.80 -11.86
C LEU A 869 -25.09 -5.75 -10.76
N LEU A 870 -25.87 -4.67 -10.67
CA LEU A 870 -26.94 -4.55 -9.68
C LEU A 870 -28.00 -5.64 -9.84
N VAL A 871 -28.39 -6.01 -11.08
CA VAL A 871 -29.30 -7.13 -11.33
C VAL A 871 -28.76 -8.43 -10.75
N VAL A 872 -27.47 -8.66 -10.90
CA VAL A 872 -26.80 -9.87 -10.36
C VAL A 872 -26.79 -9.85 -8.83
N LEU A 873 -26.44 -8.72 -8.20
CA LEU A 873 -26.41 -8.58 -6.75
C LEU A 873 -27.82 -8.69 -6.13
N GLN A 874 -28.83 -8.12 -6.77
CA GLN A 874 -30.23 -8.25 -6.33
C GLN A 874 -30.72 -9.71 -6.38
N ARG A 875 -30.30 -10.47 -7.39
CA ARG A 875 -30.62 -11.91 -7.51
C ARG A 875 -30.05 -12.74 -6.35
N LEU A 876 -28.86 -12.39 -5.84
CA LEU A 876 -28.30 -13.03 -4.63
C LEU A 876 -29.17 -12.77 -3.40
N VAL A 877 -29.61 -11.52 -3.22
CA VAL A 877 -30.47 -11.15 -2.09
C VAL A 877 -31.84 -11.81 -2.19
N GLU A 878 -32.41 -11.91 -3.39
CA GLU A 878 -33.67 -12.62 -3.64
C GLU A 878 -33.61 -14.12 -3.28
N ASN A 879 -32.42 -14.73 -3.37
CA ASN A 879 -32.17 -16.09 -2.92
C ASN A 879 -32.04 -16.21 -1.39
N GLY A 880 -32.17 -15.11 -0.63
CA GLY A 880 -32.08 -15.05 0.82
C GLY A 880 -30.68 -14.76 1.38
N ASP A 881 -29.66 -14.61 0.52
CA ASP A 881 -28.31 -14.25 0.92
C ASP A 881 -28.21 -12.78 1.35
N THR A 882 -27.19 -12.43 2.13
CA THR A 882 -26.89 -11.04 2.49
C THR A 882 -25.76 -10.54 1.59
N VAL A 883 -25.94 -9.37 1.00
CA VAL A 883 -24.92 -8.71 0.18
C VAL A 883 -24.57 -7.38 0.83
N LEU A 884 -23.32 -7.24 1.24
CA LEU A 884 -22.76 -5.99 1.77
C LEU A 884 -21.72 -5.46 0.81
N VAL A 885 -21.87 -4.22 0.38
CA VAL A 885 -20.92 -3.53 -0.48
C VAL A 885 -20.31 -2.32 0.22
N ILE A 886 -19.00 -2.12 0.12
CA ILE A 886 -18.37 -0.84 0.45
C ILE A 886 -18.40 -0.03 -0.83
N GLU A 887 -19.06 1.14 -0.82
CA GLU A 887 -19.29 1.88 -2.06
C GLU A 887 -19.29 3.39 -1.89
N HIS A 888 -18.89 4.05 -3.00
CA HIS A 888 -18.97 5.50 -3.18
C HIS A 888 -19.90 5.90 -4.32
N ASN A 889 -20.21 4.97 -5.22
CA ASN A 889 -21.10 5.22 -6.37
C ASN A 889 -22.54 5.40 -5.91
N LEU A 890 -23.12 6.59 -6.17
CA LEU A 890 -24.45 6.95 -5.71
C LEU A 890 -25.56 6.13 -6.37
N ASP A 891 -25.36 5.59 -7.57
CA ASP A 891 -26.32 4.72 -8.23
C ASP A 891 -26.47 3.37 -7.53
N VAL A 892 -25.38 2.83 -6.98
CA VAL A 892 -25.41 1.63 -6.15
C VAL A 892 -25.99 1.93 -4.77
N ILE A 893 -25.57 3.04 -4.17
CA ILE A 893 -26.02 3.46 -2.83
C ILE A 893 -27.54 3.68 -2.82
N LYS A 894 -28.12 4.35 -3.82
CA LYS A 894 -29.57 4.55 -3.92
C LYS A 894 -30.35 3.26 -4.13
N ALA A 895 -29.72 2.21 -4.71
CA ALA A 895 -30.34 0.90 -4.93
C ALA A 895 -30.30 -0.02 -3.71
N ALA A 896 -29.53 0.30 -2.66
CA ALA A 896 -29.40 -0.49 -1.45
C ALA A 896 -30.69 -0.43 -0.58
N ASP A 897 -30.96 -1.51 0.16
CA ASP A 897 -32.07 -1.57 1.13
C ASP A 897 -31.70 -0.85 2.44
N TYR A 898 -30.42 -0.90 2.81
CA TYR A 898 -29.91 -0.36 4.08
C TYR A 898 -28.53 0.25 3.90
N LEU A 899 -28.29 1.40 4.53
CA LEU A 899 -26.99 2.09 4.53
C LEU A 899 -26.40 2.13 5.93
N ILE A 900 -25.07 2.07 5.97
CA ILE A 900 -24.25 2.33 7.14
C ILE A 900 -23.22 3.38 6.74
N ASP A 901 -23.39 4.61 7.21
CA ASP A 901 -22.55 5.74 6.86
C ASP A 901 -21.55 6.05 7.96
N LEU A 902 -20.23 5.98 7.61
CA LEU A 902 -19.11 6.24 8.52
C LEU A 902 -18.53 7.63 8.27
N GLY A 903 -18.10 8.27 9.34
CA GLY A 903 -17.48 9.59 9.26
C GLY A 903 -17.25 10.22 10.64
N PRO A 904 -17.49 11.54 10.77
CA PRO A 904 -17.84 12.48 9.70
C PRO A 904 -16.71 12.74 8.69
N GLU A 905 -15.44 12.68 9.12
CA GLU A 905 -14.23 12.94 8.34
C GLU A 905 -13.37 11.68 8.18
N GLY A 906 -12.21 11.80 7.51
CA GLY A 906 -11.19 10.77 7.43
C GLY A 906 -10.21 10.80 8.63
N GLY A 907 -9.42 9.72 8.78
CA GLY A 907 -8.38 9.61 9.80
C GLY A 907 -8.91 9.73 11.22
N ASP A 908 -8.19 10.45 12.08
CA ASP A 908 -8.53 10.60 13.50
C ASP A 908 -9.83 11.36 13.75
N LYS A 909 -10.30 12.18 12.80
CA LYS A 909 -11.57 12.88 12.88
C LYS A 909 -12.76 12.01 12.46
N GLY A 910 -12.48 10.84 11.88
CA GLY A 910 -13.48 9.84 11.49
C GLY A 910 -13.70 8.74 12.52
N GLY A 911 -14.04 7.56 12.03
CA GLY A 911 -14.13 6.34 12.83
C GLY A 911 -15.39 6.19 13.68
N THR A 912 -16.49 6.90 13.33
CA THR A 912 -17.78 6.79 14.00
C THR A 912 -18.90 6.49 12.99
N ILE A 913 -20.03 5.95 13.46
CA ILE A 913 -21.24 5.83 12.64
C ILE A 913 -21.98 7.18 12.67
N VAL A 914 -22.16 7.78 11.51
CA VAL A 914 -22.89 9.03 11.33
C VAL A 914 -24.39 8.77 11.18
N ALA A 915 -24.74 7.81 10.34
CA ALA A 915 -26.13 7.46 10.07
C ALA A 915 -26.31 5.99 9.71
N THR A 916 -27.47 5.44 10.01
CA THR A 916 -27.89 4.09 9.56
C THR A 916 -29.36 4.08 9.20
N GLY A 917 -29.73 3.33 8.20
CA GLY A 917 -31.12 3.18 7.78
C GLY A 917 -31.29 3.07 6.27
N THR A 918 -32.51 3.32 5.78
CA THR A 918 -32.74 3.36 4.33
C THR A 918 -32.03 4.58 3.70
N PRO A 919 -31.71 4.56 2.41
CA PRO A 919 -31.15 5.70 1.71
C PRO A 919 -31.89 7.01 1.95
N GLU A 920 -33.22 6.98 2.00
CA GLU A 920 -34.06 8.14 2.27
C GLU A 920 -33.84 8.70 3.68
N LYS A 921 -33.68 7.84 4.68
CA LYS A 921 -33.43 8.28 6.06
C LYS A 921 -32.04 8.89 6.21
N VAL A 922 -31.03 8.28 5.59
CA VAL A 922 -29.65 8.82 5.61
C VAL A 922 -29.57 10.16 4.88
N ALA A 923 -30.34 10.34 3.80
CA ALA A 923 -30.42 11.61 3.05
C ALA A 923 -30.98 12.77 3.88
N GLU A 924 -31.68 12.51 4.99
CA GLU A 924 -32.22 13.54 5.88
C GLU A 924 -31.28 13.92 7.03
N VAL A 925 -30.15 13.19 7.21
CA VAL A 925 -29.18 13.44 8.28
C VAL A 925 -28.19 14.54 7.84
N PRO A 926 -28.16 15.71 8.49
CA PRO A 926 -27.35 16.85 8.04
C PRO A 926 -25.85 16.58 8.13
N GLU A 927 -25.41 15.75 9.07
CA GLU A 927 -24.02 15.40 9.31
C GLU A 927 -23.48 14.39 8.29
N SER A 928 -24.35 13.74 7.54
CA SER A 928 -23.97 12.75 6.52
C SER A 928 -23.62 13.43 5.20
N TYR A 929 -22.36 13.41 4.83
CA TYR A 929 -21.94 13.85 3.49
C TYR A 929 -22.57 12.96 2.40
N THR A 930 -22.61 11.65 2.59
CA THR A 930 -23.30 10.74 1.67
C THR A 930 -24.75 11.13 1.51
N GLY A 931 -25.45 11.42 2.60
CA GLY A 931 -26.84 11.87 2.60
C GLY A 931 -27.05 13.16 1.81
N LYS A 932 -26.15 14.12 1.96
CA LYS A 932 -26.18 15.42 1.26
C LYS A 932 -26.15 15.25 -0.25
N TYR A 933 -25.26 14.41 -0.77
CA TYR A 933 -25.14 14.16 -2.22
C TYR A 933 -26.21 13.20 -2.75
N LEU A 934 -26.70 12.30 -1.92
CA LEU A 934 -27.74 11.33 -2.29
C LEU A 934 -29.13 11.98 -2.45
N LYS A 935 -29.48 12.97 -1.62
CA LYS A 935 -30.79 13.60 -1.58
C LYS A 935 -31.26 14.15 -2.95
N PRO A 936 -30.47 14.96 -3.67
CA PRO A 936 -30.86 15.45 -4.98
C PRO A 936 -31.10 14.34 -6.01
N ILE A 937 -30.32 13.26 -5.93
CA ILE A 937 -30.42 12.12 -6.84
C ILE A 937 -31.73 11.35 -6.59
N LEU A 938 -32.07 11.08 -5.32
CA LEU A 938 -33.32 10.44 -4.97
C LEU A 938 -34.54 11.25 -5.44
N GLU A 939 -34.52 12.58 -5.29
CA GLU A 939 -35.59 13.48 -5.74
C GLU A 939 -35.68 13.49 -7.27
N ARG A 940 -34.55 13.64 -7.95
CA ARG A 940 -34.45 13.62 -9.43
C ARG A 940 -35.02 12.31 -10.00
N ASP A 941 -34.59 11.19 -9.47
CA ASP A 941 -34.97 9.89 -10.03
C ASP A 941 -36.42 9.49 -9.69
N ARG A 942 -36.97 9.91 -8.55
CA ARG A 942 -38.40 9.80 -8.28
C ARG A 942 -39.24 10.54 -9.30
N LEU A 943 -38.84 11.77 -9.66
CA LEU A 943 -39.51 12.54 -10.70
C LEU A 943 -39.44 11.89 -12.08
N ARG A 944 -38.28 11.33 -12.44
CA ARG A 944 -38.08 10.58 -13.70
C ARG A 944 -38.98 9.34 -13.76
N MET A 945 -39.00 8.54 -12.69
CA MET A 945 -39.87 7.36 -12.63
C MET A 945 -41.36 7.71 -12.76
N LYS A 946 -41.80 8.75 -12.07
CA LYS A 946 -43.21 9.23 -12.18
C LYS A 946 -43.57 9.61 -13.65
N LYS A 947 -42.73 10.38 -14.32
CA LYS A 947 -42.94 10.71 -15.74
C LYS A 947 -43.02 9.48 -16.62
N GLN A 948 -42.14 8.48 -16.44
CA GLN A 948 -42.19 7.23 -17.23
C GLN A 948 -43.45 6.41 -16.99
N ILE A 949 -43.98 6.41 -15.77
CA ILE A 949 -45.26 5.73 -15.44
C ILE A 949 -46.40 6.45 -16.11
N ASP A 950 -46.45 7.78 -15.98
CA ASP A 950 -47.49 8.61 -16.61
C ASP A 950 -47.50 8.45 -18.14
N GLU A 951 -46.35 8.43 -18.79
CA GLU A 951 -46.20 8.19 -20.24
C GLU A 951 -46.69 6.81 -20.66
N LYS A 952 -46.31 5.74 -19.91
CA LYS A 952 -46.76 4.38 -20.19
C LYS A 952 -48.29 4.26 -20.02
N GLU A 953 -48.91 4.91 -19.00
CA GLU A 953 -50.32 4.92 -18.83
C GLU A 953 -51.04 5.71 -19.94
N MET A 954 -50.46 6.78 -20.43
CA MET A 954 -51.02 7.53 -21.60
C MET A 954 -50.96 6.66 -22.86
N ILE A 955 -49.88 5.95 -23.12
CA ILE A 955 -49.73 5.06 -24.28
C ILE A 955 -50.67 3.85 -24.15
N ALA A 956 -50.89 3.32 -22.97
CA ALA A 956 -51.82 2.20 -22.74
C ALA A 956 -53.29 2.62 -22.84
N LYS A 957 -53.62 3.92 -22.71
CA LYS A 957 -54.97 4.51 -22.86
C LYS A 957 -55.24 5.03 -24.26
N SER A 958 -54.19 5.26 -25.08
CA SER A 958 -54.30 5.57 -26.53
C SER A 958 -54.36 4.32 -27.39
#